data_518c1566c8fa4a3a52d300005a5fc912
#
_entry.id   518c1566c8fa4a3a52d300005a5fc912
#
_cell.length_a   1.000
_cell.length_b   1.000
_cell.length_c   1.000
_cell.angle_alpha   90.00
_cell.angle_beta   90.00
_cell.angle_gamma   90.00
#
_symmetry.space_group_name_H-M   'P 1'
#
loop_
_entity.id
_entity.type
_entity.pdbx_description
1 polymer ?
#
loop_
_entity_poly.entity_id
_entity_poly.type
_entity_poly.pdbx_seq_one_letter_code
_entity_poly.pdbx_strand_id
1 'polypeptide(L)'
;MAKVLKFTACAAAVAVALYAGAGYVCVPYATRTVLEKVVSQELGREVTLSDVSFNPWTLVYELKGLSIPEAGSDPLLRLDLLRVDASIQTLFKLAPVIEEVTIDGLRINAVMNEKNRRDVERLLGKSGTSEKSDGAAAEKKSEASSGLPQFAVYNISVTNSSLSYRDDAQKINQALTDLTLRLPFVSTMESASESLVTPELAFKLNGSQIEATGSTKPFGTTLEARLNFKVSALDVAELARIVPALNSDNLRVADAKLSSNLTFVFRNPTGGNPAKMLLSGTTSLANVSVTQKESPIVTLPKAELNLNELDLVDQRAVVENLTLTGLRLDVRNSKAGINLLAAAESAAGGTEKAKPEAKTEAAPAASSSASPWTWKVVAASLRDANISWTDSTLSPAAKITVANLDASVKNLSSDAEKAGSFSVSAELLGGRIESSGTAQISPLAVSAAAKGTRLSLNAVAPYITKALGADVRAGIAFDVKADLKGSDAAASGTATLNDFTLKEGKSTLASFKTATLKLNSVDTAKRSADVALVSLASPVVNAVMTKSGINFAKLAGSGSESKTQTEAKPSSKAEASAPAWSWKVAQASVTNGTLNYRDESISPVGTASIPKLNLTVKNLSSAKGSLGTVDFSSGLGGGSLNAAGKFGISPVAADIEVKGSKIGLKPFSGLMTGYAGIGAKSGTFDASGRMKLASQKEKTIAGWKGDLSLSTLDLTNSKGTGLMSWKKASLTGLEVETTEPIHLVVAKAEIDQPAQKQVAAVKEIAGIASLISSLTGKDKTAQKIEKYSEKIPDKITLENVRYENGKFSAEGVSAASVGGILLNKLSEAMSEKLGGSSSATSTTK
;
A
#
# COMPACT_ATOMS: atom_id res chain seq x y z
N MET A 1 85.39 62.72 -17.19
CA MET A 1 84.19 62.42 -16.42
C MET A 1 82.96 63.19 -16.90
N ALA A 2 82.94 64.54 -17.07
CA ALA A 2 81.71 65.28 -17.42
C ALA A 2 81.10 64.92 -18.80
N LYS A 3 81.82 64.54 -19.83
CA LYS A 3 81.27 64.12 -21.12
C LYS A 3 80.57 62.73 -21.05
N VAL A 4 81.06 61.76 -20.29
CA VAL A 4 80.53 60.47 -20.07
C VAL A 4 79.21 60.60 -19.24
N LEU A 5 79.23 61.48 -18.23
CA LEU A 5 78.03 61.72 -17.42
C LEU A 5 76.90 62.37 -18.21
N LYS A 6 77.22 63.30 -19.18
CA LYS A 6 76.19 63.88 -20.07
C LYS A 6 75.65 62.85 -21.07
N PHE A 7 76.49 61.93 -21.56
CA PHE A 7 76.09 60.90 -22.53
C PHE A 7 75.20 59.86 -21.84
N THR A 8 75.58 59.45 -20.62
CA THR A 8 74.77 58.55 -19.80
C THR A 8 73.46 59.18 -19.40
N ALA A 9 73.41 60.47 -19.03
CA ALA A 9 72.17 61.21 -18.73
C ALA A 9 71.27 61.38 -19.97
N CYS A 10 71.82 61.66 -21.15
CA CYS A 10 71.00 61.68 -22.39
C CYS A 10 70.51 60.28 -22.79
N ALA A 11 71.34 59.25 -22.70
CA ALA A 11 70.89 57.90 -22.97
C ALA A 11 69.82 57.44 -21.99
N ALA A 12 69.96 57.80 -20.72
CA ALA A 12 68.91 57.55 -19.73
C ALA A 12 67.62 58.34 -20.03
N ALA A 13 67.73 59.61 -20.41
CA ALA A 13 66.54 60.42 -20.79
C ALA A 13 65.87 59.89 -22.06
N VAL A 14 66.62 59.43 -23.06
CA VAL A 14 66.07 58.78 -24.27
C VAL A 14 65.42 57.45 -23.88
N ALA A 15 65.99 56.60 -23.05
CA ALA A 15 65.42 55.35 -22.59
C ALA A 15 64.08 55.57 -21.78
N VAL A 16 64.09 56.62 -20.90
CA VAL A 16 62.82 57.03 -20.15
C VAL A 16 61.77 57.55 -21.11
N ALA A 17 62.11 58.32 -22.13
CA ALA A 17 61.17 58.84 -23.15
C ALA A 17 60.63 57.73 -24.03
N LEU A 18 61.45 56.73 -24.42
CA LEU A 18 61.05 55.55 -25.17
C LEU A 18 60.13 54.63 -24.31
N TYR A 19 60.49 54.44 -23.06
CA TYR A 19 59.59 53.68 -22.08
C TYR A 19 58.26 54.36 -21.87
N ALA A 20 58.22 55.69 -21.61
CA ALA A 20 56.99 56.45 -21.47
C ALA A 20 56.16 56.42 -22.77
N GLY A 21 56.84 56.65 -23.96
CA GLY A 21 56.17 56.56 -25.26
C GLY A 21 55.58 55.18 -25.54
N ALA A 22 56.30 54.13 -25.24
CA ALA A 22 55.83 52.77 -25.39
C ALA A 22 54.68 52.50 -24.50
N GLY A 23 54.68 52.94 -23.22
CA GLY A 23 53.60 52.76 -22.29
C GLY A 23 52.35 53.62 -22.61
N TYR A 24 52.51 54.91 -22.73
CA TYR A 24 51.34 55.80 -22.92
C TYR A 24 50.72 55.74 -24.32
N VAL A 25 51.45 55.31 -25.34
CA VAL A 25 50.98 55.33 -26.74
C VAL A 25 50.86 53.94 -27.31
N CYS A 26 51.92 53.09 -27.26
CA CYS A 26 51.89 51.78 -27.92
C CYS A 26 50.92 50.79 -27.25
N VAL A 27 50.84 50.76 -25.92
CA VAL A 27 49.92 49.84 -25.22
C VAL A 27 48.45 50.17 -25.53
N PRO A 28 47.97 51.40 -25.39
CA PRO A 28 46.59 51.75 -25.75
C PRO A 28 46.30 51.54 -27.23
N TYR A 29 47.23 51.92 -28.13
CA TYR A 29 47.05 51.71 -29.56
C TYR A 29 47.00 50.23 -29.95
N ALA A 30 47.89 49.40 -29.40
CA ALA A 30 47.85 47.93 -29.63
C ALA A 30 46.56 47.32 -29.11
N THR A 31 46.14 47.68 -27.87
CA THR A 31 44.87 47.22 -27.31
C THR A 31 43.69 47.58 -28.19
N ARG A 32 43.59 48.83 -28.58
CA ARG A 32 42.48 49.31 -29.43
C ARG A 32 42.49 48.61 -30.80
N THR A 33 43.67 48.43 -31.41
CA THR A 33 43.81 47.73 -32.70
C THR A 33 43.41 46.28 -32.60
N VAL A 34 43.81 45.58 -31.53
CA VAL A 34 43.45 44.18 -31.32
C VAL A 34 41.94 44.06 -31.10
N LEU A 35 41.37 44.82 -30.22
CA LEU A 35 39.95 44.73 -29.88
C LEU A 35 39.04 45.23 -31.01
N GLU A 36 39.28 46.41 -31.59
CA GLU A 36 38.43 46.97 -32.63
C GLU A 36 38.65 46.35 -34.04
N LYS A 37 39.81 45.79 -34.35
CA LYS A 37 40.07 45.17 -35.66
C LYS A 37 40.09 43.67 -35.62
N VAL A 38 40.96 43.05 -34.79
CA VAL A 38 41.13 41.58 -34.79
C VAL A 38 39.90 40.91 -34.16
N VAL A 39 39.47 41.33 -32.99
CA VAL A 39 38.31 40.72 -32.33
C VAL A 39 37.03 41.02 -33.11
N SER A 40 36.88 42.21 -33.72
CA SER A 40 35.72 42.50 -34.57
C SER A 40 35.66 41.56 -35.79
N GLN A 41 36.81 41.25 -36.42
CA GLN A 41 36.88 40.34 -37.57
C GLN A 41 36.53 38.88 -37.17
N GLU A 42 37.06 38.40 -36.04
CA GLU A 42 36.83 37.05 -35.56
C GLU A 42 35.37 36.84 -35.12
N LEU A 43 34.77 37.85 -34.45
CA LEU A 43 33.35 37.80 -34.01
C LEU A 43 32.37 38.15 -35.13
N GLY A 44 32.83 38.76 -36.24
CA GLY A 44 31.94 39.30 -37.28
C GLY A 44 31.02 40.40 -36.78
N ARG A 45 31.44 41.16 -35.74
CA ARG A 45 30.68 42.22 -35.03
C ARG A 45 31.60 43.39 -34.77
N GLU A 46 31.04 44.60 -34.80
CA GLU A 46 31.79 45.82 -34.51
C GLU A 46 32.08 45.90 -33.01
N VAL A 47 33.32 45.89 -32.60
CA VAL A 47 33.77 46.13 -31.24
C VAL A 47 34.14 47.58 -31.10
N THR A 48 33.53 48.27 -30.16
CA THR A 48 33.82 49.70 -29.92
C THR A 48 34.39 49.91 -28.52
N LEU A 49 35.28 50.88 -28.38
CA LEU A 49 35.90 51.28 -27.11
C LEU A 49 35.83 52.77 -26.94
N SER A 50 35.45 53.23 -25.73
CA SER A 50 35.46 54.65 -25.42
C SER A 50 36.87 55.15 -25.16
N ASP A 51 37.57 54.49 -24.24
CA ASP A 51 38.94 54.91 -23.87
C ASP A 51 39.77 53.73 -23.43
N VAL A 52 41.10 53.80 -23.68
CA VAL A 52 42.09 52.85 -23.16
C VAL A 52 43.29 53.69 -22.69
N SER A 53 43.71 53.50 -21.48
CA SER A 53 44.87 54.15 -20.91
C SER A 53 45.82 53.17 -20.20
N PHE A 54 47.06 53.44 -20.26
CA PHE A 54 48.08 52.75 -19.50
C PHE A 54 49.11 53.76 -18.98
N ASN A 55 49.32 53.74 -17.69
CA ASN A 55 50.32 54.55 -17.04
C ASN A 55 51.58 53.73 -16.77
N PRO A 56 52.67 53.91 -17.52
CA PRO A 56 53.87 53.08 -17.38
C PRO A 56 54.62 53.29 -16.03
N TRP A 57 54.34 54.40 -15.29
CA TRP A 57 55.00 54.64 -14.00
C TRP A 57 54.27 53.98 -12.81
N THR A 58 52.97 53.96 -12.88
CA THR A 58 52.13 53.29 -11.88
C THR A 58 51.74 51.90 -12.31
N LEU A 59 51.96 51.49 -13.54
CA LEU A 59 51.53 50.23 -14.13
C LEU A 59 50.03 50.01 -14.11
N VAL A 60 49.23 51.05 -14.05
CA VAL A 60 47.77 51.03 -14.07
C VAL A 60 47.31 50.98 -15.51
N TYR A 61 46.54 49.96 -15.84
CA TYR A 61 45.82 49.80 -17.09
C TYR A 61 44.34 50.03 -16.86
N GLU A 62 43.71 50.89 -17.65
CA GLU A 62 42.29 51.09 -17.68
C GLU A 62 41.74 50.97 -19.09
N LEU A 63 40.62 50.24 -19.19
CA LEU A 63 39.81 50.09 -20.39
C LEU A 63 38.37 50.52 -20.06
N LYS A 64 37.82 51.49 -20.81
CA LYS A 64 36.52 52.08 -20.56
C LYS A 64 35.59 51.95 -21.76
N GLY A 65 34.32 51.62 -21.46
CA GLY A 65 33.21 51.63 -22.43
C GLY A 65 33.39 50.66 -23.58
N LEU A 66 33.90 49.44 -23.28
CA LEU A 66 33.90 48.38 -24.30
C LEU A 66 32.47 47.97 -24.60
N SER A 67 32.10 47.92 -25.87
CA SER A 67 30.78 47.49 -26.30
C SER A 67 30.83 46.64 -27.55
N ILE A 68 30.05 45.55 -27.54
CA ILE A 68 29.84 44.66 -28.69
C ILE A 68 28.33 44.71 -28.98
N PRO A 69 27.91 45.37 -30.04
CA PRO A 69 26.47 45.55 -30.33
C PRO A 69 25.81 44.27 -30.78
N GLU A 70 24.51 44.17 -30.56
CA GLU A 70 23.64 43.17 -31.12
C GLU A 70 22.54 43.86 -31.95
N ALA A 71 22.25 43.36 -33.16
CA ALA A 71 21.25 43.97 -34.03
C ALA A 71 19.84 43.93 -33.42
N GLY A 72 19.25 45.10 -33.15
CA GLY A 72 17.87 45.21 -32.73
C GLY A 72 17.62 44.93 -31.25
N SER A 73 18.67 44.87 -30.44
CA SER A 73 18.54 44.60 -29.00
C SER A 73 19.62 45.33 -28.19
N ASP A 74 19.66 45.16 -26.89
CA ASP A 74 20.75 45.60 -26.03
C ASP A 74 22.07 44.98 -26.47
N PRO A 75 23.22 45.67 -26.25
CA PRO A 75 24.53 45.13 -26.62
C PRO A 75 24.76 43.71 -26.06
N LEU A 76 25.34 42.84 -26.88
CA LEU A 76 25.71 41.49 -26.45
C LEU A 76 26.65 41.52 -25.24
N LEU A 77 27.62 42.45 -25.27
CA LEU A 77 28.53 42.69 -24.16
C LEU A 77 28.77 44.17 -24.01
N ARG A 78 28.68 44.64 -22.76
CA ARG A 78 29.07 45.98 -22.36
C ARG A 78 29.94 45.91 -21.11
N LEU A 79 31.01 46.68 -21.05
CA LEU A 79 31.86 46.81 -19.89
C LEU A 79 32.16 48.29 -19.68
N ASP A 80 31.73 48.82 -18.56
CA ASP A 80 31.91 50.23 -18.24
C ASP A 80 33.38 50.53 -17.84
N LEU A 81 34.00 49.69 -17.01
CA LEU A 81 35.38 49.84 -16.58
C LEU A 81 36.03 48.47 -16.31
N LEU A 82 37.22 48.27 -16.89
CA LEU A 82 38.23 47.30 -16.42
C LEU A 82 39.46 48.06 -15.99
N ARG A 83 39.85 47.97 -14.72
CA ARG A 83 41.05 48.48 -14.14
C ARG A 83 41.95 47.37 -13.64
N VAL A 84 43.23 47.40 -14.05
CA VAL A 84 44.24 46.47 -13.57
C VAL A 84 45.43 47.32 -13.09
N ASP A 85 45.76 47.19 -11.81
CA ASP A 85 46.89 47.85 -11.19
C ASP A 85 48.00 46.83 -10.93
N ALA A 86 49.02 46.82 -11.74
CA ALA A 86 50.13 45.88 -11.60
C ALA A 86 51.24 46.47 -10.72
N SER A 87 51.73 45.70 -9.79
CA SER A 87 52.79 46.13 -8.87
C SER A 87 54.17 46.08 -9.51
N ILE A 88 54.97 47.05 -9.20
CA ILE A 88 56.39 47.05 -9.54
C ILE A 88 57.14 45.84 -8.91
N GLN A 89 56.56 45.22 -7.86
CA GLN A 89 57.09 44.00 -7.28
C GLN A 89 57.16 42.84 -8.28
N THR A 90 56.38 42.87 -9.37
CA THR A 90 56.43 41.91 -10.46
C THR A 90 57.87 41.76 -11.02
N LEU A 91 58.60 42.87 -11.12
CA LEU A 91 59.98 42.92 -11.59
C LEU A 91 60.96 42.32 -10.58
N PHE A 92 60.76 42.50 -9.28
CA PHE A 92 61.64 42.01 -8.23
C PHE A 92 61.36 40.58 -7.83
N LYS A 93 60.10 40.13 -7.88
CA LYS A 93 59.69 38.77 -7.52
C LYS A 93 59.75 37.80 -8.71
N LEU A 94 60.00 38.30 -9.94
CA LEU A 94 59.93 37.53 -11.19
C LEU A 94 58.63 36.71 -11.33
N ALA A 95 57.56 37.24 -10.76
CA ALA A 95 56.26 36.66 -10.72
C ALA A 95 55.17 37.76 -10.81
N PRO A 96 54.03 37.54 -11.54
CA PRO A 96 53.00 38.54 -11.65
C PRO A 96 52.43 38.93 -10.26
N VAL A 97 52.52 40.21 -9.90
CA VAL A 97 51.90 40.78 -8.72
C VAL A 97 50.96 41.89 -9.19
N ILE A 98 49.65 41.69 -8.97
CA ILE A 98 48.61 42.68 -9.31
C ILE A 98 47.99 43.17 -8.01
N GLU A 99 47.98 44.49 -7.79
CA GLU A 99 47.48 45.07 -6.57
C GLU A 99 45.96 45.29 -6.57
N GLU A 100 45.36 45.45 -7.74
CA GLU A 100 43.92 45.63 -7.91
C GLU A 100 43.48 45.14 -9.27
N VAL A 101 42.32 44.41 -9.27
CA VAL A 101 41.54 44.15 -10.48
C VAL A 101 40.11 44.57 -10.22
N THR A 102 39.67 45.59 -10.92
CA THR A 102 38.29 46.10 -10.81
C THR A 102 37.57 45.92 -12.15
N ILE A 103 36.45 45.23 -12.15
CA ILE A 103 35.51 45.09 -13.26
C ILE A 103 34.19 45.74 -12.82
N ASP A 104 33.80 46.83 -13.45
CA ASP A 104 32.59 47.55 -13.13
C ASP A 104 31.66 47.65 -14.35
N GLY A 105 30.37 47.35 -14.11
CA GLY A 105 29.33 47.48 -15.12
C GLY A 105 29.48 46.47 -16.28
N LEU A 106 29.96 45.25 -16.01
CA LEU A 106 29.95 44.19 -17.02
C LEU A 106 28.49 43.71 -17.24
N ARG A 107 28.00 43.92 -18.45
CA ARG A 107 26.66 43.45 -18.87
C ARG A 107 26.81 42.52 -20.08
N ILE A 108 26.29 41.30 -19.92
CA ILE A 108 26.27 40.30 -20.98
C ILE A 108 24.83 39.94 -21.27
N ASN A 109 24.39 40.15 -22.51
CA ASN A 109 23.04 39.82 -22.99
C ASN A 109 23.08 38.72 -24.03
N ALA A 110 22.96 37.49 -23.58
CA ALA A 110 22.92 36.31 -24.46
C ALA A 110 21.49 36.07 -24.97
N VAL A 111 21.27 36.36 -26.25
CA VAL A 111 19.97 36.13 -26.91
C VAL A 111 20.11 34.92 -27.83
N MET A 112 19.40 33.85 -27.53
CA MET A 112 19.32 32.64 -28.33
C MET A 112 18.11 32.74 -29.28
N ASN A 113 18.38 33.12 -30.53
CA ASN A 113 17.42 33.03 -31.60
C ASN A 113 17.83 31.93 -32.58
N GLU A 114 17.02 31.63 -33.63
CA GLU A 114 17.35 30.55 -34.59
C GLU A 114 18.72 30.73 -35.30
N LYS A 115 19.11 31.96 -35.51
CA LYS A 115 20.40 32.28 -36.13
C LYS A 115 21.56 32.01 -35.17
N ASN A 116 21.47 32.54 -33.96
CA ASN A 116 22.50 32.37 -32.93
C ASN A 116 22.64 30.90 -32.51
N ARG A 117 21.54 30.15 -32.49
CA ARG A 117 21.60 28.69 -32.25
C ARG A 117 22.41 27.95 -33.31
N ARG A 118 22.16 28.23 -34.57
CA ARG A 118 22.94 27.65 -35.68
C ARG A 118 24.39 28.03 -35.62
N ASP A 119 24.71 29.24 -35.22
CA ASP A 119 26.10 29.71 -35.07
C ASP A 119 26.79 29.02 -33.88
N VAL A 120 26.11 28.84 -32.75
CA VAL A 120 26.63 28.08 -31.59
C VAL A 120 26.80 26.60 -31.93
N GLU A 121 25.82 25.97 -32.60
CA GLU A 121 25.92 24.58 -33.06
C GLU A 121 27.08 24.40 -34.03
N ARG A 122 27.33 25.37 -34.93
CA ARG A 122 28.44 25.36 -35.85
C ARG A 122 29.80 25.50 -35.11
N LEU A 123 29.87 26.33 -34.08
CA LEU A 123 31.06 26.50 -33.24
C LEU A 123 31.35 25.25 -32.40
N LEU A 124 30.30 24.66 -31.79
CA LEU A 124 30.42 23.41 -31.04
C LEU A 124 30.73 22.22 -31.96
N GLY A 125 30.13 22.16 -33.14
CA GLY A 125 30.39 21.12 -34.13
C GLY A 125 31.83 21.15 -34.68
N LYS A 126 32.43 22.32 -34.78
CA LYS A 126 33.87 22.47 -35.13
C LYS A 126 34.78 22.09 -33.96
N SER A 127 34.34 22.19 -32.71
CA SER A 127 35.09 21.73 -31.52
C SER A 127 35.11 20.22 -31.34
N GLY A 128 34.15 19.49 -32.00
CA GLY A 128 34.01 18.03 -31.86
C GLY A 128 34.74 17.20 -32.94
N THR A 129 35.29 17.82 -33.99
CA THR A 129 36.10 17.14 -35.01
C THR A 129 37.58 17.49 -34.87
N SER A 130 38.24 17.02 -33.83
CA SER A 130 39.68 16.80 -33.87
C SER A 130 39.93 15.64 -34.83
N GLU A 131 40.35 15.97 -36.05
CA GLU A 131 40.98 15.00 -36.94
C GLU A 131 42.12 14.30 -36.17
N LYS A 132 42.08 12.98 -36.14
CA LYS A 132 43.23 12.17 -35.76
C LYS A 132 44.33 12.47 -36.76
N SER A 133 45.27 13.31 -36.43
CA SER A 133 46.56 13.35 -37.09
C SER A 133 47.45 12.28 -36.47
N ASP A 134 47.60 11.16 -37.18
CA ASP A 134 48.74 10.26 -36.97
C ASP A 134 50.03 11.04 -37.17
N GLY A 135 50.75 11.32 -36.12
CA GLY A 135 52.05 11.98 -36.12
C GLY A 135 52.83 11.54 -34.88
N ALA A 136 53.66 10.51 -35.10
CA ALA A 136 54.65 10.12 -34.14
C ALA A 136 55.60 11.31 -33.81
N ALA A 137 55.53 11.80 -32.58
CA ALA A 137 56.57 12.72 -32.07
C ALA A 137 56.97 12.28 -30.66
N ALA A 138 58.21 11.97 -30.60
CA ALA A 138 59.09 11.59 -29.50
C ALA A 138 58.66 12.06 -28.10
N GLU A 139 58.58 11.13 -27.18
CA GLU A 139 58.68 11.36 -25.74
C GLU A 139 59.94 12.16 -25.40
N LYS A 140 59.84 13.44 -25.14
CA LYS A 140 60.77 14.17 -24.30
C LYS A 140 60.14 14.18 -22.88
N LYS A 141 60.62 13.31 -22.00
CA LYS A 141 60.49 13.49 -20.56
C LYS A 141 61.11 14.84 -20.20
N SER A 142 60.28 15.87 -20.06
CA SER A 142 60.61 17.02 -19.25
C SER A 142 60.13 16.70 -17.86
N GLU A 143 61.00 16.56 -16.91
CA GLU A 143 60.74 16.69 -15.48
C GLU A 143 60.16 18.10 -15.27
N ALA A 144 58.84 18.22 -15.40
CA ALA A 144 58.13 19.42 -15.01
C ALA A 144 57.99 19.41 -13.49
N SER A 145 58.66 20.35 -12.85
CA SER A 145 58.43 20.74 -11.48
C SER A 145 56.90 20.90 -11.29
N SER A 146 56.30 20.10 -10.42
CA SER A 146 54.86 20.04 -10.14
C SER A 146 54.37 21.20 -9.23
N GLY A 147 54.77 22.42 -9.52
CA GLY A 147 54.33 23.61 -8.80
C GLY A 147 53.55 24.55 -9.71
N LEU A 148 52.41 25.04 -9.28
CA LEU A 148 51.71 26.14 -9.94
C LEU A 148 52.66 27.35 -10.07
N PRO A 149 52.63 28.12 -11.19
CA PRO A 149 53.45 29.32 -11.32
C PRO A 149 53.17 30.28 -10.18
N GLN A 150 54.21 30.95 -9.65
CA GLN A 150 54.03 31.93 -8.57
C GLN A 150 53.34 33.18 -9.13
N PHE A 151 52.29 33.60 -8.47
CA PHE A 151 51.58 34.86 -8.74
C PHE A 151 50.89 35.37 -7.45
N ALA A 152 50.51 36.67 -7.44
CA ALA A 152 49.63 37.25 -6.46
C ALA A 152 48.74 38.30 -7.11
N VAL A 153 47.44 38.21 -6.86
CA VAL A 153 46.45 39.18 -7.28
C VAL A 153 45.67 39.59 -6.06
N TYR A 154 45.64 40.90 -5.79
CA TYR A 154 44.97 41.50 -4.64
C TYR A 154 43.75 42.29 -5.10
N ASN A 155 42.82 42.58 -4.18
CA ASN A 155 41.64 43.46 -4.33
C ASN A 155 40.89 43.20 -5.66
N ILE A 156 40.54 41.93 -5.89
CA ILE A 156 39.72 41.59 -7.05
C ILE A 156 38.28 42.00 -6.73
N SER A 157 37.68 42.84 -7.56
CA SER A 157 36.32 43.28 -7.43
C SER A 157 35.58 43.25 -8.76
N VAL A 158 34.37 42.71 -8.74
CA VAL A 158 33.38 42.82 -9.82
C VAL A 158 32.15 43.49 -9.21
N THR A 159 31.69 44.59 -9.80
CA THR A 159 30.57 45.39 -9.28
C THR A 159 29.61 45.76 -10.41
N ASN A 160 28.35 46.05 -10.05
CA ASN A 160 27.28 46.54 -10.97
C ASN A 160 27.14 45.71 -12.27
N SER A 161 27.44 44.40 -12.15
CA SER A 161 27.49 43.49 -13.31
C SER A 161 26.22 42.67 -13.46
N SER A 162 25.90 42.30 -14.69
CA SER A 162 24.68 41.51 -14.99
C SER A 162 24.89 40.55 -16.15
N LEU A 163 24.17 39.43 -16.12
CA LEU A 163 24.08 38.45 -17.19
C LEU A 163 22.61 38.15 -17.46
N SER A 164 22.14 38.38 -18.68
CA SER A 164 20.83 37.96 -19.12
C SER A 164 20.94 36.88 -20.20
N TYR A 165 20.07 35.88 -20.10
CA TYR A 165 19.93 34.81 -21.11
C TYR A 165 18.47 34.75 -21.54
N ARG A 166 18.19 34.91 -22.84
CA ARG A 166 16.87 34.82 -23.44
C ARG A 166 16.86 33.83 -24.59
N ASP A 167 15.98 32.84 -24.50
CA ASP A 167 15.69 31.93 -25.61
C ASP A 167 14.23 32.14 -26.05
N ASP A 168 14.03 32.81 -27.17
CA ASP A 168 12.69 33.15 -27.68
C ASP A 168 11.93 31.91 -28.16
N ALA A 169 12.62 30.88 -28.64
CA ALA A 169 11.99 29.63 -29.09
C ALA A 169 11.45 28.78 -27.91
N GLN A 170 12.17 28.74 -26.82
CA GLN A 170 11.79 28.00 -25.62
C GLN A 170 11.05 28.88 -24.59
N LYS A 171 10.88 30.18 -24.85
CA LYS A 171 10.29 31.16 -23.93
C LYS A 171 11.01 31.18 -22.57
N ILE A 172 12.32 31.04 -22.58
CA ILE A 172 13.18 31.09 -21.40
C ILE A 172 13.75 32.51 -21.29
N ASN A 173 13.67 33.10 -20.11
CA ASN A 173 14.30 34.37 -19.79
C ASN A 173 14.90 34.27 -18.37
N GLN A 174 16.24 34.33 -18.29
CA GLN A 174 16.98 34.23 -17.03
C GLN A 174 17.83 35.48 -16.88
N ALA A 175 17.78 36.09 -15.73
CA ALA A 175 18.54 37.30 -15.44
C ALA A 175 19.31 37.16 -14.12
N LEU A 176 20.63 37.28 -14.20
CA LEU A 176 21.49 37.49 -13.06
C LEU A 176 21.84 38.99 -13.03
N THR A 177 21.45 39.68 -11.96
CA THR A 177 21.65 41.15 -11.81
C THR A 177 22.35 41.45 -10.49
N ASP A 178 22.83 42.66 -10.37
CA ASP A 178 23.49 43.21 -9.16
C ASP A 178 24.66 42.31 -8.71
N LEU A 179 25.40 41.70 -9.68
CA LEU A 179 26.54 40.86 -9.37
C LEU A 179 27.63 41.68 -8.71
N THR A 180 27.95 41.26 -7.50
CA THR A 180 29.10 41.76 -6.73
C THR A 180 29.95 40.58 -6.31
N LEU A 181 31.25 40.62 -6.72
CA LEU A 181 32.26 39.68 -6.25
C LEU A 181 33.37 40.47 -5.62
N ARG A 182 33.76 40.16 -4.40
CA ARG A 182 34.94 40.67 -3.72
C ARG A 182 35.83 39.53 -3.28
N LEU A 183 37.06 39.56 -3.77
CA LEU A 183 38.09 38.58 -3.42
C LEU A 183 39.34 39.35 -2.97
N PRO A 184 39.64 39.40 -1.67
CA PRO A 184 40.72 40.23 -1.15
C PRO A 184 42.08 39.92 -1.73
N PHE A 185 42.36 38.65 -1.94
CA PHE A 185 43.57 38.23 -2.66
C PHE A 185 43.51 36.76 -3.12
N VAL A 186 44.31 36.45 -4.10
CA VAL A 186 44.63 35.07 -4.53
C VAL A 186 46.13 35.02 -4.80
N SER A 187 46.85 34.15 -4.12
CA SER A 187 48.29 34.06 -4.24
C SER A 187 48.80 32.65 -4.06
N THR A 188 49.68 32.23 -4.97
CA THR A 188 50.45 30.98 -4.87
C THR A 188 51.82 31.22 -4.22
N MET A 189 52.15 32.45 -3.85
CA MET A 189 53.44 32.78 -3.22
C MET A 189 53.50 32.17 -1.80
N GLU A 190 54.62 31.57 -1.42
CA GLU A 190 54.82 30.91 -0.15
C GLU A 190 54.48 31.80 1.06
N SER A 191 54.82 33.09 0.98
CA SER A 191 54.54 34.08 2.05
C SER A 191 53.04 34.34 2.28
N ALA A 192 52.14 34.00 1.35
CA ALA A 192 50.72 34.27 1.41
C ALA A 192 49.84 33.00 1.29
N SER A 193 50.46 31.86 1.02
CA SER A 193 49.73 30.61 0.77
C SER A 193 48.92 30.14 1.98
N GLU A 194 49.38 30.38 3.21
CA GLU A 194 48.70 30.03 4.47
C GLU A 194 47.71 31.10 4.95
N SER A 195 47.55 32.20 4.21
CA SER A 195 46.65 33.27 4.60
C SER A 195 45.18 32.93 4.27
N LEU A 196 44.27 33.32 5.17
CA LEU A 196 42.84 33.17 4.93
C LEU A 196 42.35 34.23 3.94
N VAL A 197 41.72 33.79 2.87
CA VAL A 197 41.00 34.61 1.91
C VAL A 197 39.52 34.62 2.30
N THR A 198 38.90 35.80 2.34
CA THR A 198 37.49 35.97 2.65
C THR A 198 36.68 36.39 1.41
N PRO A 199 36.25 35.44 0.54
CA PRO A 199 35.49 35.78 -0.64
C PRO A 199 34.07 36.22 -0.23
N GLU A 200 33.56 37.20 -0.97
CA GLU A 200 32.17 37.64 -0.92
C GLU A 200 31.56 37.65 -2.32
N LEU A 201 30.47 36.94 -2.50
CA LEU A 201 29.72 36.92 -3.75
C LEU A 201 28.25 37.21 -3.42
N ALA A 202 27.67 38.18 -4.12
CA ALA A 202 26.25 38.45 -4.04
C ALA A 202 25.71 38.78 -5.43
N PHE A 203 24.52 38.29 -5.74
CA PHE A 203 23.79 38.56 -6.97
C PHE A 203 22.29 38.25 -6.79
N LYS A 204 21.50 38.74 -7.72
CA LYS A 204 20.09 38.36 -7.85
C LYS A 204 19.91 37.49 -9.07
N LEU A 205 19.32 36.31 -8.90
CA LEU A 205 18.90 35.40 -9.98
C LEU A 205 17.39 35.49 -10.13
N ASN A 206 16.93 36.07 -11.24
CA ASN A 206 15.50 36.33 -11.49
C ASN A 206 14.84 37.12 -10.33
N GLY A 207 15.58 38.10 -9.77
CA GLY A 207 15.12 38.91 -8.63
C GLY A 207 15.33 38.28 -7.25
N SER A 208 15.75 37.04 -7.16
CA SER A 208 16.00 36.32 -5.90
C SER A 208 17.44 36.49 -5.45
N GLN A 209 17.65 36.97 -4.22
CA GLN A 209 18.97 37.23 -3.65
C GLN A 209 19.72 35.94 -3.35
N ILE A 210 20.97 35.86 -3.84
CA ILE A 210 21.91 34.78 -3.54
C ILE A 210 23.20 35.42 -3.02
N GLU A 211 23.66 34.93 -1.89
CA GLU A 211 24.89 35.39 -1.22
C GLU A 211 25.78 34.19 -0.88
N ALA A 212 27.07 34.33 -1.12
CA ALA A 212 28.07 33.39 -0.62
C ALA A 212 29.20 34.15 0.04
N THR A 213 29.48 33.83 1.29
CA THR A 213 30.53 34.44 2.10
C THR A 213 31.30 33.34 2.82
N GLY A 214 32.52 33.67 3.26
CA GLY A 214 33.25 32.70 4.07
C GLY A 214 34.74 32.94 4.14
N SER A 215 35.51 31.87 4.32
CA SER A 215 36.97 31.91 4.38
C SER A 215 37.52 30.65 3.67
N THR A 216 38.65 30.81 2.99
CA THR A 216 39.33 29.71 2.31
C THR A 216 40.83 29.91 2.35
N LYS A 217 41.56 28.78 2.34
CA LYS A 217 43.00 28.74 2.07
C LYS A 217 43.22 27.95 0.77
N PRO A 218 43.16 28.61 -0.40
CA PRO A 218 43.13 27.91 -1.68
C PRO A 218 44.48 27.29 -2.09
N PHE A 219 45.59 27.75 -1.54
CA PHE A 219 46.95 27.33 -1.91
C PHE A 219 47.81 26.99 -0.68
N GLY A 220 47.23 26.87 0.51
CA GLY A 220 47.94 26.48 1.74
C GLY A 220 48.36 24.99 1.69
N THR A 221 49.26 24.63 2.59
CA THR A 221 49.65 23.23 2.81
C THR A 221 48.43 22.37 3.16
N THR A 222 47.46 22.96 3.85
CA THR A 222 46.17 22.38 4.07
C THR A 222 45.12 23.21 3.32
N LEU A 223 44.53 22.65 2.28
CA LEU A 223 43.41 23.32 1.59
C LEU A 223 42.18 23.30 2.49
N GLU A 224 41.72 24.46 2.91
CA GLU A 224 40.51 24.60 3.78
C GLU A 224 39.54 25.62 3.18
N ALA A 225 38.26 25.34 3.27
CA ALA A 225 37.21 26.29 2.97
C ALA A 225 36.05 26.13 3.95
N ARG A 226 35.51 27.26 4.42
CA ARG A 226 34.24 27.37 5.12
C ARG A 226 33.41 28.43 4.44
N LEU A 227 32.38 27.99 3.73
CA LEU A 227 31.54 28.85 2.90
C LEU A 227 30.09 28.80 3.41
N ASN A 228 29.47 29.98 3.55
CA ASN A 228 28.06 30.12 3.88
C ASN A 228 27.32 30.57 2.62
N PHE A 229 26.33 29.80 2.23
CA PHE A 229 25.45 30.07 1.09
C PHE A 229 24.08 30.46 1.60
N LYS A 230 23.60 31.65 1.23
CA LYS A 230 22.27 32.11 1.56
C LYS A 230 21.51 32.38 0.27
N VAL A 231 20.34 31.76 0.16
CA VAL A 231 19.41 31.90 -0.95
C VAL A 231 18.07 32.36 -0.40
N SER A 232 17.51 33.42 -0.97
CA SER A 232 16.26 34.02 -0.45
C SER A 232 15.18 33.92 -1.52
N ALA A 233 14.15 33.10 -1.27
CA ALA A 233 12.95 32.94 -2.08
C ALA A 233 13.23 32.72 -3.58
N LEU A 234 14.23 31.91 -3.92
CA LEU A 234 14.57 31.58 -5.30
C LEU A 234 13.39 30.93 -6.02
N ASP A 235 13.01 31.47 -7.17
CA ASP A 235 11.94 30.95 -8.02
C ASP A 235 12.39 29.67 -8.74
N VAL A 236 12.08 28.51 -8.14
CA VAL A 236 12.41 27.21 -8.72
C VAL A 236 11.57 26.90 -9.95
N ALA A 237 10.33 27.43 -10.01
CA ALA A 237 9.46 27.21 -11.16
C ALA A 237 10.01 27.88 -12.43
N GLU A 238 10.58 29.08 -12.33
CA GLU A 238 11.28 29.73 -13.45
C GLU A 238 12.50 28.92 -13.91
N LEU A 239 13.27 28.36 -12.98
CA LEU A 239 14.41 27.52 -13.31
C LEU A 239 13.98 26.17 -13.91
N ALA A 240 12.88 25.60 -13.44
CA ALA A 240 12.32 24.36 -13.97
C ALA A 240 11.89 24.48 -15.44
N ARG A 241 11.58 25.67 -15.93
CA ARG A 241 11.24 25.92 -17.35
C ARG A 241 12.40 25.58 -18.31
N ILE A 242 13.63 25.64 -17.83
CA ILE A 242 14.81 25.28 -18.62
C ILE A 242 14.91 23.77 -18.85
N VAL A 243 14.28 22.99 -17.98
CA VAL A 243 14.32 21.51 -18.02
C VAL A 243 13.05 20.97 -18.69
N PRO A 244 13.10 20.48 -19.92
CA PRO A 244 11.90 20.04 -20.66
C PRO A 244 11.07 18.99 -19.91
N ALA A 245 11.72 18.11 -19.15
CA ALA A 245 11.08 17.08 -18.35
C ALA A 245 10.19 17.67 -17.23
N LEU A 246 10.51 18.86 -16.72
CA LEU A 246 9.77 19.55 -15.65
C LEU A 246 8.83 20.64 -16.17
N ASN A 247 8.73 20.81 -17.49
CA ASN A 247 7.91 21.83 -18.15
C ASN A 247 7.15 21.22 -19.34
N SER A 248 6.40 20.17 -19.10
CA SER A 248 5.56 19.49 -20.10
C SER A 248 4.10 19.45 -19.66
N ASP A 249 3.19 19.09 -20.57
CA ASP A 249 1.77 18.89 -20.24
C ASP A 249 1.55 17.80 -19.19
N ASN A 250 2.45 16.82 -19.12
CA ASN A 250 2.36 15.73 -18.15
C ASN A 250 2.95 16.08 -16.78
N LEU A 251 3.90 17.02 -16.72
CA LEU A 251 4.52 17.47 -15.49
C LEU A 251 5.03 18.90 -15.64
N ARG A 252 4.51 19.81 -14.86
CA ARG A 252 4.96 21.21 -14.79
C ARG A 252 5.09 21.66 -13.35
N VAL A 253 6.26 22.19 -13.01
CA VAL A 253 6.42 22.95 -11.77
C VAL A 253 5.83 24.34 -11.98
N ALA A 254 4.64 24.57 -11.45
CA ALA A 254 3.90 25.81 -11.65
C ALA A 254 4.30 26.92 -10.65
N ASP A 255 4.65 26.55 -9.42
CA ASP A 255 5.20 27.44 -8.38
C ASP A 255 6.11 26.64 -7.44
N ALA A 256 7.20 27.25 -6.98
CA ALA A 256 8.05 26.79 -5.89
C ALA A 256 9.06 27.86 -5.54
N LYS A 257 9.18 28.21 -4.26
CA LYS A 257 10.14 29.18 -3.75
C LYS A 257 11.10 28.50 -2.80
N LEU A 258 12.40 28.54 -3.11
CA LEU A 258 13.47 27.96 -2.31
C LEU A 258 14.17 29.05 -1.48
N SER A 259 14.25 28.85 -0.18
CA SER A 259 15.15 29.62 0.69
C SER A 259 16.10 28.68 1.41
N SER A 260 17.34 29.06 1.51
CA SER A 260 18.39 28.21 2.08
C SER A 260 19.46 29.03 2.80
N ASN A 261 19.98 28.50 3.89
CA ASN A 261 21.14 29.04 4.60
C ASN A 261 22.02 27.84 4.98
N LEU A 262 23.02 27.56 4.14
CA LEU A 262 23.87 26.39 4.23
C LEU A 262 25.32 26.77 4.50
N THR A 263 25.98 26.02 5.34
CA THR A 263 27.41 26.09 5.58
C THR A 263 28.08 24.85 4.99
N PHE A 264 29.01 25.07 4.09
CA PHE A 264 29.89 24.05 3.53
C PHE A 264 31.28 24.15 4.15
N VAL A 265 31.81 23.06 4.65
CA VAL A 265 33.16 22.98 5.20
C VAL A 265 33.94 21.91 4.40
N PHE A 266 35.02 22.35 3.81
CA PHE A 266 35.94 21.49 3.08
C PHE A 266 37.32 21.54 3.72
N ARG A 267 38.00 20.41 3.83
CA ARG A 267 39.41 20.30 4.20
C ARG A 267 40.04 19.12 3.45
N ASN A 268 41.15 19.37 2.77
CA ASN A 268 41.93 18.32 2.12
C ASN A 268 42.82 17.58 3.16
N PRO A 269 43.02 16.26 3.04
CA PRO A 269 43.90 15.52 3.95
C PRO A 269 45.37 15.92 3.75
N THR A 270 45.98 16.42 4.79
CA THR A 270 47.39 16.72 4.85
C THR A 270 47.93 16.51 6.24
N GLY A 271 49.17 16.01 6.38
CA GLY A 271 49.84 15.94 7.67
C GLY A 271 49.15 15.07 8.72
N GLY A 272 48.47 13.99 8.29
CA GLY A 272 47.73 13.08 9.21
C GLY A 272 46.31 13.49 9.57
N ASN A 273 45.83 14.63 9.11
CA ASN A 273 44.45 15.06 9.28
C ASN A 273 43.54 14.41 8.20
N PRO A 274 42.42 13.80 8.55
CA PRO A 274 41.49 13.25 7.56
C PRO A 274 40.84 14.34 6.69
N ALA A 275 40.44 13.99 5.48
CA ALA A 275 39.60 14.83 4.64
C ALA A 275 38.28 15.16 5.38
N LYS A 276 37.73 16.35 5.11
CA LYS A 276 36.38 16.72 5.54
C LYS A 276 35.60 17.34 4.39
N MET A 277 34.35 16.95 4.26
CA MET A 277 33.42 17.57 3.32
C MET A 277 32.03 17.55 3.94
N LEU A 278 31.74 18.61 4.71
CA LEU A 278 30.52 18.71 5.54
C LEU A 278 29.59 19.77 4.95
N LEU A 279 28.30 19.44 4.92
CA LEU A 279 27.23 20.38 4.63
C LEU A 279 26.26 20.40 5.81
N SER A 280 25.89 21.60 6.27
CA SER A 280 24.91 21.78 7.36
C SER A 280 24.09 23.06 7.14
N GLY A 281 22.97 23.19 7.83
CA GLY A 281 22.12 24.40 7.80
C GLY A 281 20.66 24.12 7.53
N THR A 282 19.95 25.14 7.09
CA THR A 282 18.49 25.10 6.90
C THR A 282 18.11 25.34 5.46
N THR A 283 17.09 24.65 5.00
CA THR A 283 16.48 24.84 3.68
C THR A 283 14.96 24.80 3.82
N SER A 284 14.27 25.68 3.13
CA SER A 284 12.80 25.68 3.07
C SER A 284 12.31 25.81 1.63
N LEU A 285 11.25 25.08 1.33
CA LEU A 285 10.45 25.25 0.10
C LEU A 285 9.09 25.79 0.49
N ALA A 286 8.61 26.77 -0.25
CA ALA A 286 7.28 27.37 -0.06
C ALA A 286 6.49 27.32 -1.38
N ASN A 287 5.15 27.19 -1.23
CA ASN A 287 4.19 27.27 -2.34
C ASN A 287 4.47 26.28 -3.48
N VAL A 288 4.99 25.09 -3.18
CA VAL A 288 5.22 24.10 -4.24
C VAL A 288 3.91 23.71 -4.89
N SER A 289 3.83 23.85 -6.19
CA SER A 289 2.69 23.44 -7.00
C SER A 289 3.18 22.71 -8.25
N VAL A 290 2.80 21.44 -8.38
CA VAL A 290 3.06 20.62 -9.55
C VAL A 290 1.74 20.32 -10.25
N THR A 291 1.66 20.60 -11.53
CA THR A 291 0.45 20.44 -12.33
C THR A 291 0.63 19.42 -13.44
N GLN A 292 -0.47 18.81 -13.84
CA GLN A 292 -0.60 17.99 -15.03
C GLN A 292 -1.80 18.52 -15.83
N LYS A 293 -1.58 18.91 -17.09
CA LYS A 293 -2.62 19.56 -17.91
C LYS A 293 -3.33 20.68 -17.15
N GLU A 294 -2.55 21.57 -16.56
CA GLU A 294 -2.98 22.73 -15.75
C GLU A 294 -3.70 22.41 -14.43
N SER A 295 -4.00 21.14 -14.16
CA SER A 295 -4.61 20.73 -12.90
C SER A 295 -3.53 20.40 -11.86
N PRO A 296 -3.60 20.94 -10.64
CA PRO A 296 -2.64 20.61 -9.58
C PRO A 296 -2.79 19.12 -9.18
N ILE A 297 -1.66 18.41 -9.19
CA ILE A 297 -1.56 17.02 -8.74
C ILE A 297 -0.82 16.89 -7.41
N VAL A 298 0.12 17.83 -7.14
CA VAL A 298 0.84 17.94 -5.88
C VAL A 298 0.87 19.41 -5.48
N THR A 299 0.45 19.74 -4.27
CA THR A 299 0.70 21.04 -3.66
C THR A 299 1.29 20.87 -2.28
N LEU A 300 2.30 21.68 -1.95
CA LEU A 300 2.96 21.68 -0.65
C LEU A 300 3.23 23.13 -0.25
N PRO A 301 2.40 23.72 0.61
CA PRO A 301 2.56 25.09 1.06
C PRO A 301 3.91 25.36 1.73
N LYS A 302 4.41 24.40 2.51
CA LYS A 302 5.66 24.57 3.23
C LYS A 302 6.39 23.25 3.47
N ALA A 303 7.70 23.22 3.17
CA ALA A 303 8.64 22.20 3.62
C ALA A 303 9.83 22.88 4.29
N GLU A 304 10.30 22.35 5.41
CA GLU A 304 11.45 22.85 6.17
C GLU A 304 12.37 21.69 6.50
N LEU A 305 13.64 21.84 6.15
CA LEU A 305 14.71 20.90 6.47
C LEU A 305 15.75 21.63 7.31
N ASN A 306 16.10 21.06 8.47
CA ASN A 306 17.27 21.44 9.24
C ASN A 306 18.25 20.26 9.18
N LEU A 307 19.31 20.46 8.42
CA LEU A 307 20.39 19.51 8.23
C LEU A 307 21.49 19.80 9.26
N ASN A 308 21.62 18.95 10.26
CA ASN A 308 22.68 19.10 11.27
C ASN A 308 24.05 18.79 10.63
N GLU A 309 24.13 17.70 9.86
CA GLU A 309 25.36 17.26 9.26
C GLU A 309 25.10 16.34 8.05
N LEU A 310 25.78 16.62 6.95
CA LEU A 310 25.95 15.71 5.82
C LEU A 310 27.46 15.59 5.57
N ASP A 311 28.07 14.49 6.01
CA ASP A 311 29.47 14.17 5.79
C ASP A 311 29.60 13.29 4.56
N LEU A 312 30.18 13.87 3.48
CA LEU A 312 30.36 13.18 2.20
C LEU A 312 31.58 12.25 2.21
N VAL A 313 32.51 12.42 3.17
CA VAL A 313 33.70 11.58 3.35
C VAL A 313 33.36 10.35 4.18
N ASP A 314 32.77 10.55 5.36
CA ASP A 314 32.39 9.47 6.26
C ASP A 314 31.03 8.85 5.90
N GLN A 315 30.38 9.32 4.82
CA GLN A 315 29.08 8.86 4.34
C GLN A 315 28.02 8.86 5.46
N ARG A 316 27.92 9.96 6.18
CA ARG A 316 27.00 10.13 7.30
C ARG A 316 26.07 11.31 7.11
N ALA A 317 24.78 11.10 7.37
CA ALA A 317 23.76 12.15 7.30
C ALA A 317 22.97 12.23 8.61
N VAL A 318 22.90 13.42 9.21
CA VAL A 318 22.09 13.71 10.41
C VAL A 318 21.11 14.84 10.10
N VAL A 319 19.84 14.47 10.01
CA VAL A 319 18.72 15.41 9.86
C VAL A 319 18.17 15.72 11.24
N GLU A 320 18.28 17.00 11.66
CA GLU A 320 17.75 17.46 12.94
C GLU A 320 16.23 17.56 12.89
N ASN A 321 15.70 18.17 11.84
CA ASN A 321 14.26 18.29 11.64
C ASN A 321 13.88 18.34 10.17
N LEU A 322 12.83 17.59 9.80
CA LEU A 322 12.15 17.70 8.52
C LEU A 322 10.65 17.91 8.78
N THR A 323 10.09 19.03 8.31
CA THR A 323 8.66 19.31 8.46
C THR A 323 8.03 19.59 7.10
N LEU A 324 6.99 18.84 6.77
CA LEU A 324 6.12 19.08 5.61
C LEU A 324 4.75 19.52 6.12
N THR A 325 4.22 20.63 5.64
CA THR A 325 2.93 21.17 6.11
C THR A 325 1.99 21.42 4.93
N GLY A 326 0.76 20.91 5.06
CA GLY A 326 -0.32 21.14 4.11
C GLY A 326 -0.18 20.38 2.79
N LEU A 327 0.58 19.28 2.74
CA LEU A 327 0.74 18.48 1.53
C LEU A 327 -0.62 18.02 1.00
N ARG A 328 -0.90 18.27 -0.28
CA ARG A 328 -2.08 17.77 -0.98
C ARG A 328 -1.66 16.97 -2.20
N LEU A 329 -2.18 15.76 -2.32
CA LEU A 329 -1.96 14.87 -3.45
C LEU A 329 -3.31 14.53 -4.10
N ASP A 330 -3.41 14.73 -5.41
CA ASP A 330 -4.56 14.31 -6.20
C ASP A 330 -4.17 13.15 -7.12
N VAL A 331 -4.49 11.94 -6.66
CA VAL A 331 -4.16 10.68 -7.34
C VAL A 331 -5.38 10.19 -8.10
N ARG A 332 -5.25 10.06 -9.42
CA ARG A 332 -6.32 9.61 -10.33
C ARG A 332 -5.88 8.37 -11.07
N ASN A 333 -6.66 7.30 -10.94
CA ASN A 333 -6.54 6.10 -11.76
C ASN A 333 -7.57 6.14 -12.88
N SER A 334 -7.12 5.95 -14.10
CA SER A 334 -7.94 5.96 -15.31
C SER A 334 -7.52 4.84 -16.27
N LYS A 335 -8.19 4.72 -17.41
CA LYS A 335 -7.77 3.78 -18.48
C LYS A 335 -6.35 4.06 -19.00
N ALA A 336 -5.86 5.28 -18.84
CA ALA A 336 -4.50 5.69 -19.21
C ALA A 336 -3.45 5.40 -18.10
N GLY A 337 -3.87 4.84 -16.96
CA GLY A 337 -3.01 4.59 -15.80
C GLY A 337 -3.16 5.65 -14.71
N ILE A 338 -2.19 5.65 -13.78
CA ILE A 338 -2.14 6.55 -12.62
C ILE A 338 -1.41 7.83 -13.01
N ASN A 339 -2.05 9.00 -12.79
CA ASN A 339 -1.51 10.32 -13.15
C ASN A 339 -0.12 10.62 -12.54
N LEU A 340 0.10 10.28 -11.27
CA LEU A 340 1.40 10.51 -10.62
C LEU A 340 2.52 9.64 -11.21
N LEU A 341 2.23 8.42 -11.69
CA LEU A 341 3.23 7.58 -12.36
C LEU A 341 3.60 8.18 -13.72
N ALA A 342 2.61 8.63 -14.50
CA ALA A 342 2.86 9.31 -15.76
C ALA A 342 3.68 10.60 -15.59
N ALA A 343 3.44 11.35 -14.49
CA ALA A 343 4.23 12.52 -14.14
C ALA A 343 5.68 12.13 -13.76
N ALA A 344 5.86 11.06 -12.97
CA ALA A 344 7.20 10.58 -12.58
C ALA A 344 7.99 10.05 -13.78
N GLU A 345 7.37 9.34 -14.72
CA GLU A 345 7.99 8.89 -15.97
C GLU A 345 8.43 10.08 -16.84
N SER A 346 7.62 11.15 -16.89
CA SER A 346 7.98 12.39 -17.58
C SER A 346 9.19 13.07 -16.93
N ALA A 347 9.26 13.10 -15.60
CA ALA A 347 10.39 13.64 -14.86
C ALA A 347 11.70 12.86 -15.07
N ALA A 348 11.61 11.54 -15.26
CA ALA A 348 12.75 10.66 -15.52
C ALA A 348 13.30 10.75 -16.96
N GLY A 349 12.73 11.61 -17.81
CA GLY A 349 13.23 11.86 -19.17
C GLY A 349 12.89 10.77 -20.17
N GLY A 350 11.72 10.11 -20.03
CA GLY A 350 11.10 9.27 -21.08
C GLY A 350 12.07 8.36 -21.86
N THR A 351 12.80 7.48 -21.21
CA THR A 351 13.43 6.37 -21.91
C THR A 351 12.37 5.37 -22.32
N GLU A 352 12.36 5.03 -23.62
CA GLU A 352 11.40 4.17 -24.31
C GLU A 352 10.93 2.98 -23.45
N LYS A 353 9.64 2.71 -23.57
CA LYS A 353 8.90 1.58 -23.02
C LYS A 353 9.72 0.29 -22.97
N ALA A 354 10.29 -0.02 -21.85
CA ALA A 354 10.59 -1.39 -21.49
C ALA A 354 9.26 -2.02 -21.01
N LYS A 355 8.68 -2.86 -21.86
CA LYS A 355 7.58 -3.75 -21.56
C LYS A 355 7.90 -4.52 -20.25
N PRO A 356 7.02 -4.57 -19.26
CA PRO A 356 7.31 -5.36 -18.08
C PRO A 356 7.22 -6.85 -18.42
N GLU A 357 8.33 -7.46 -18.75
CA GLU A 357 8.48 -8.91 -18.65
C GLU A 357 8.77 -9.25 -17.19
N ALA A 358 7.77 -9.89 -16.58
CA ALA A 358 7.94 -10.51 -15.28
C ALA A 358 8.98 -11.63 -15.37
N LYS A 359 10.18 -11.35 -14.91
CA LYS A 359 11.13 -12.37 -14.44
C LYS A 359 12.00 -11.77 -13.36
N THR A 360 11.64 -12.11 -12.14
CA THR A 360 12.47 -11.94 -10.97
C THR A 360 13.61 -12.96 -11.05
N GLU A 361 14.74 -12.57 -11.57
CA GLU A 361 16.02 -13.18 -11.23
C GLU A 361 16.87 -12.09 -10.60
N ALA A 362 17.23 -12.32 -9.35
CA ALA A 362 18.14 -11.46 -8.62
C ALA A 362 19.47 -11.33 -9.39
N ALA A 363 19.74 -10.11 -9.88
CA ALA A 363 21.05 -9.79 -10.39
C ALA A 363 22.09 -9.94 -9.25
N PRO A 364 23.26 -10.51 -9.51
CA PRO A 364 24.30 -10.61 -8.51
C PRO A 364 24.73 -9.21 -8.10
N ALA A 365 24.69 -8.95 -6.81
CA ALA A 365 25.17 -7.73 -6.20
C ALA A 365 26.62 -7.49 -6.65
N ALA A 366 26.84 -6.41 -7.41
CA ALA A 366 28.17 -5.90 -7.64
C ALA A 366 28.74 -5.53 -6.26
N SER A 367 29.77 -6.23 -5.85
CA SER A 367 30.54 -5.96 -4.63
C SER A 367 31.30 -4.65 -4.80
N SER A 368 30.63 -3.51 -4.59
CA SER A 368 31.32 -2.27 -4.29
C SER A 368 31.59 -2.27 -2.79
N SER A 369 32.86 -2.28 -2.40
CA SER A 369 33.32 -2.17 -1.02
C SER A 369 33.16 -0.76 -0.44
N ALA A 370 32.13 -0.02 -0.82
CA ALA A 370 31.77 1.23 -0.20
C ALA A 370 30.99 0.93 1.09
N SER A 371 31.45 1.43 2.21
CA SER A 371 30.72 1.38 3.48
C SER A 371 29.32 1.96 3.27
N PRO A 372 28.25 1.29 3.76
CA PRO A 372 26.90 1.82 3.56
C PRO A 372 26.74 3.14 4.33
N TRP A 373 26.02 4.10 3.74
CA TRP A 373 25.66 5.36 4.37
C TRP A 373 25.02 5.13 5.74
N THR A 374 25.51 5.81 6.75
CA THR A 374 24.87 5.88 8.05
C THR A 374 24.03 7.15 8.14
N TRP A 375 22.83 7.04 8.70
CA TRP A 375 21.95 8.19 8.80
C TRP A 375 21.13 8.19 10.09
N LYS A 376 20.76 9.39 10.53
CA LYS A 376 19.87 9.61 11.67
C LYS A 376 18.91 10.75 11.35
N VAL A 377 17.64 10.53 11.62
CA VAL A 377 16.58 11.54 11.62
C VAL A 377 16.15 11.74 13.06
N VAL A 378 16.49 12.91 13.65
CA VAL A 378 16.12 13.25 15.03
C VAL A 378 14.62 13.49 15.11
N ALA A 379 14.05 14.27 14.18
CA ALA A 379 12.64 14.47 14.06
C ALA A 379 12.23 14.65 12.59
N ALA A 380 11.13 14.01 12.20
CA ALA A 380 10.43 14.30 10.94
C ALA A 380 8.93 14.39 11.19
N SER A 381 8.24 15.32 10.56
CA SER A 381 6.81 15.50 10.70
C SER A 381 6.14 15.88 9.39
N LEU A 382 4.97 15.29 9.15
CA LEU A 382 4.00 15.66 8.13
C LEU A 382 2.77 16.19 8.87
N ARG A 383 2.28 17.38 8.53
CA ARG A 383 1.15 18.04 9.20
C ARG A 383 0.09 18.44 8.19
N ASP A 384 -1.17 18.20 8.53
CA ASP A 384 -2.34 18.59 7.72
C ASP A 384 -2.23 18.13 6.25
N ALA A 385 -1.77 16.89 6.02
CA ALA A 385 -1.71 16.37 4.67
C ALA A 385 -3.07 15.80 4.23
N ASN A 386 -3.38 15.97 2.94
CA ASN A 386 -4.60 15.50 2.35
C ASN A 386 -4.30 14.74 1.05
N ILE A 387 -4.81 13.51 0.94
CA ILE A 387 -4.62 12.66 -0.23
C ILE A 387 -5.99 12.29 -0.77
N SER A 388 -6.28 12.67 -2.01
CA SER A 388 -7.47 12.24 -2.74
C SER A 388 -7.11 11.13 -3.73
N TRP A 389 -7.84 10.03 -3.68
CA TRP A 389 -7.78 8.95 -4.65
C TRP A 389 -9.10 8.88 -5.41
N THR A 390 -9.03 8.93 -6.74
CA THR A 390 -10.20 8.73 -7.61
C THR A 390 -9.90 7.63 -8.61
N ASP A 391 -10.69 6.56 -8.60
CA ASP A 391 -10.59 5.47 -9.57
C ASP A 391 -11.77 5.51 -10.54
N SER A 392 -11.51 6.00 -11.74
CA SER A 392 -12.48 6.11 -12.84
C SER A 392 -12.59 4.85 -13.69
N THR A 393 -11.83 3.79 -13.38
CA THR A 393 -11.96 2.48 -14.05
C THR A 393 -13.16 1.68 -13.54
N LEU A 394 -13.78 2.17 -12.45
CA LEU A 394 -14.97 1.60 -11.83
C LEU A 394 -16.23 2.39 -12.20
N SER A 395 -17.38 1.74 -12.18
CA SER A 395 -18.69 2.37 -12.35
C SER A 395 -19.64 1.94 -11.20
N PRO A 396 -20.02 2.87 -10.30
CA PRO A 396 -19.55 4.25 -10.17
C PRO A 396 -18.07 4.34 -9.80
N ALA A 397 -17.43 5.48 -10.10
CA ALA A 397 -16.04 5.73 -9.72
C ALA A 397 -15.86 5.69 -8.20
N ALA A 398 -14.80 5.06 -7.73
CA ALA A 398 -14.45 5.05 -6.31
C ALA A 398 -13.71 6.35 -5.96
N LYS A 399 -14.10 6.97 -4.83
CA LYS A 399 -13.44 8.15 -4.27
C LYS A 399 -13.08 7.90 -2.82
N ILE A 400 -11.79 7.99 -2.50
CA ILE A 400 -11.25 7.79 -1.16
C ILE A 400 -10.42 9.03 -0.82
N THR A 401 -10.67 9.60 0.36
CA THR A 401 -9.89 10.73 0.86
C THR A 401 -9.26 10.36 2.19
N VAL A 402 -7.96 10.59 2.29
CA VAL A 402 -7.24 10.67 3.56
C VAL A 402 -7.11 12.15 3.89
N ALA A 403 -7.75 12.62 4.94
CA ALA A 403 -7.75 14.02 5.35
C ALA A 403 -7.06 14.18 6.72
N ASN A 404 -6.55 15.40 6.98
CA ASN A 404 -5.91 15.74 8.25
C ASN A 404 -4.87 14.69 8.67
N LEU A 405 -4.06 14.25 7.67
CA LEU A 405 -2.99 13.28 7.93
C LEU A 405 -1.83 13.98 8.62
N ASP A 406 -1.63 13.63 9.87
CA ASP A 406 -0.47 13.97 10.66
C ASP A 406 0.39 12.73 10.89
N ALA A 407 1.68 12.86 10.63
CA ALA A 407 2.64 11.80 10.90
C ALA A 407 3.90 12.39 11.54
N SER A 408 4.49 11.69 12.46
CA SER A 408 5.77 12.07 13.06
C SER A 408 6.66 10.86 13.28
N VAL A 409 7.95 11.09 13.14
CA VAL A 409 9.01 10.12 13.41
C VAL A 409 10.07 10.81 14.28
N LYS A 410 10.59 10.12 15.29
CA LYS A 410 11.66 10.64 16.16
C LYS A 410 12.75 9.58 16.33
N ASN A 411 14.01 10.05 16.28
CA ASN A 411 15.20 9.25 16.52
C ASN A 411 15.31 7.97 15.67
N LEU A 412 14.88 8.04 14.42
CA LEU A 412 15.05 6.93 13.47
C LEU A 412 16.48 6.96 12.91
N SER A 413 17.15 5.83 12.89
CA SER A 413 18.51 5.73 12.37
C SER A 413 18.77 4.41 11.68
N SER A 414 19.85 4.38 10.87
CA SER A 414 20.41 3.15 10.31
C SER A 414 21.23 2.34 11.32
N ASP A 415 21.50 2.89 12.52
CA ASP A 415 22.27 2.21 13.55
C ASP A 415 21.56 0.94 14.01
N ALA A 416 22.31 -0.14 14.13
CA ALA A 416 21.79 -1.39 14.67
C ALA A 416 21.27 -1.19 16.10
N GLU A 417 20.18 -1.91 16.41
CA GLU A 417 19.58 -1.99 17.76
C GLU A 417 18.99 -0.68 18.33
N LYS A 418 18.94 0.40 17.53
CA LYS A 418 18.29 1.64 17.93
C LYS A 418 16.92 1.79 17.30
N ALA A 419 15.89 1.80 18.13
CA ALA A 419 14.53 2.04 17.71
C ALA A 419 14.17 3.52 17.78
N GLY A 420 13.62 4.05 16.68
CA GLY A 420 12.91 5.32 16.67
C GLY A 420 11.44 5.15 17.04
N SER A 421 10.76 6.24 17.39
CA SER A 421 9.33 6.25 17.62
C SER A 421 8.60 6.89 16.44
N PHE A 422 7.36 6.45 16.20
CA PHE A 422 6.47 7.07 15.22
C PHE A 422 5.07 7.27 15.76
N SER A 423 4.36 8.22 15.18
CA SER A 423 2.92 8.38 15.35
C SER A 423 2.28 8.83 14.04
N VAL A 424 1.07 8.36 13.78
CA VAL A 424 0.27 8.71 12.60
C VAL A 424 -1.16 8.88 13.04
N SER A 425 -1.84 9.94 12.58
CA SER A 425 -3.27 10.10 12.71
C SER A 425 -3.86 10.65 11.42
N ALA A 426 -5.05 10.19 11.04
CA ALA A 426 -5.74 10.65 9.84
C ALA A 426 -7.23 10.43 9.94
N GLU A 427 -7.97 11.20 9.16
CA GLU A 427 -9.36 10.91 8.83
C GLU A 427 -9.40 10.09 7.52
N LEU A 428 -10.02 8.93 7.57
CA LEU A 428 -10.14 7.99 6.45
C LEU A 428 -11.50 7.33 6.46
N LEU A 429 -12.12 7.16 5.30
CA LEU A 429 -13.42 6.50 5.14
C LEU A 429 -14.52 7.06 6.07
N GLY A 430 -14.49 8.36 6.37
CA GLY A 430 -15.43 9.04 7.27
C GLY A 430 -15.22 8.76 8.75
N GLY A 431 -14.18 8.05 9.11
CA GLY A 431 -13.75 7.79 10.50
C GLY A 431 -12.34 8.30 10.77
N ARG A 432 -11.77 7.91 11.90
CA ARG A 432 -10.41 8.29 12.32
C ARG A 432 -9.55 7.07 12.52
N ILE A 433 -8.31 7.16 12.06
CA ILE A 433 -7.25 6.18 12.29
C ILE A 433 -6.13 6.85 13.08
N GLU A 434 -5.62 6.16 14.08
CA GLU A 434 -4.46 6.54 14.88
C GLU A 434 -3.54 5.33 15.00
N SER A 435 -2.23 5.56 14.85
CA SER A 435 -1.22 4.53 15.09
C SER A 435 0.00 5.17 15.73
N SER A 436 0.61 4.46 16.67
CA SER A 436 1.88 4.87 17.28
C SER A 436 2.69 3.65 17.70
N GLY A 437 4.00 3.84 17.77
CA GLY A 437 4.88 2.75 18.13
C GLY A 437 6.34 3.07 18.00
N THR A 438 7.15 2.02 17.89
CA THR A 438 8.58 2.09 17.65
C THR A 438 8.96 1.28 16.42
N ALA A 439 9.97 1.74 15.70
CA ALA A 439 10.51 1.06 14.54
C ALA A 439 12.04 1.05 14.62
N GLN A 440 12.64 -0.10 14.40
CA GLN A 440 14.06 -0.33 14.25
C GLN A 440 14.32 -0.80 12.83
N ILE A 441 15.34 -0.26 12.18
CA ILE A 441 15.60 -0.54 10.76
C ILE A 441 16.51 -1.77 10.61
N SER A 442 17.49 -1.92 11.50
CA SER A 442 18.48 -3.00 11.40
C SER A 442 18.77 -3.64 12.77
N PRO A 443 18.40 -4.92 13.01
CA PRO A 443 17.46 -5.70 12.22
C PRO A 443 16.04 -5.12 12.24
N LEU A 444 15.24 -5.38 11.20
CA LEU A 444 13.89 -4.83 11.11
C LEU A 444 13.02 -5.32 12.28
N ALA A 445 12.55 -4.38 13.11
CA ALA A 445 11.60 -4.65 14.18
C ALA A 445 10.61 -3.46 14.31
N VAL A 446 9.33 -3.77 14.43
CA VAL A 446 8.28 -2.77 14.58
C VAL A 446 7.33 -3.21 15.70
N SER A 447 7.06 -2.31 16.66
CA SER A 447 6.00 -2.50 17.66
C SER A 447 5.01 -1.35 17.51
N ALA A 448 3.77 -1.65 17.20
CA ALA A 448 2.75 -0.65 16.90
C ALA A 448 1.43 -0.94 17.60
N ALA A 449 0.78 0.12 18.07
CA ALA A 449 -0.64 0.13 18.40
C ALA A 449 -1.39 0.91 17.34
N ALA A 450 -2.53 0.39 16.86
CA ALA A 450 -3.36 1.04 15.88
C ALA A 450 -4.83 0.99 16.28
N LYS A 451 -5.52 2.12 16.15
CA LYS A 451 -6.93 2.29 16.47
C LYS A 451 -7.66 2.93 15.32
N GLY A 452 -8.76 2.30 14.89
CA GLY A 452 -9.67 2.83 13.90
C GLY A 452 -11.08 2.95 14.49
N THR A 453 -11.73 4.09 14.25
CA THR A 453 -13.09 4.33 14.77
C THR A 453 -13.99 4.88 13.68
N ARG A 454 -15.24 4.38 13.61
CA ARG A 454 -16.28 4.85 12.68
C ARG A 454 -15.88 4.85 11.19
N LEU A 455 -14.98 3.93 10.79
CA LEU A 455 -14.63 3.76 9.39
C LEU A 455 -15.80 3.16 8.62
N SER A 456 -16.11 3.66 7.42
CA SER A 456 -17.22 3.18 6.60
C SER A 456 -16.74 2.54 5.31
N LEU A 457 -17.18 1.33 4.99
CA LEU A 457 -16.87 0.66 3.73
C LEU A 457 -17.54 1.31 2.49
N ASN A 458 -18.41 2.31 2.68
CA ASN A 458 -19.16 2.90 1.56
C ASN A 458 -18.26 3.48 0.47
N ALA A 459 -17.14 4.10 0.84
CA ALA A 459 -16.20 4.68 -0.12
C ALA A 459 -15.47 3.63 -0.97
N VAL A 460 -15.32 2.41 -0.45
CA VAL A 460 -14.67 1.28 -1.14
C VAL A 460 -15.70 0.30 -1.75
N ALA A 461 -17.00 0.56 -1.59
CA ALA A 461 -18.08 -0.27 -2.13
C ALA A 461 -17.93 -0.58 -3.62
N PRO A 462 -17.52 0.36 -4.52
CA PRO A 462 -17.33 0.04 -5.92
C PRO A 462 -16.33 -1.10 -6.19
N TYR A 463 -15.24 -1.18 -5.40
CA TYR A 463 -14.27 -2.28 -5.50
C TYR A 463 -14.88 -3.60 -5.06
N ILE A 464 -15.62 -3.59 -3.94
CA ILE A 464 -16.26 -4.77 -3.37
C ILE A 464 -17.33 -5.28 -4.35
N THR A 465 -18.14 -4.39 -4.89
CA THR A 465 -19.20 -4.73 -5.86
C THR A 465 -18.61 -5.34 -7.14
N LYS A 466 -17.50 -4.80 -7.64
CA LYS A 466 -16.79 -5.37 -8.79
C LYS A 466 -16.26 -6.78 -8.51
N ALA A 467 -15.73 -7.01 -7.30
CA ALA A 467 -15.13 -8.29 -6.91
C ALA A 467 -16.18 -9.37 -6.58
N LEU A 468 -17.29 -9.01 -5.90
CA LEU A 468 -18.28 -9.94 -5.36
C LEU A 468 -19.60 -9.98 -6.16
N GLY A 469 -19.82 -9.03 -7.07
CA GLY A 469 -21.13 -8.88 -7.73
C GLY A 469 -22.27 -8.42 -6.80
N ALA A 470 -21.94 -7.96 -5.59
CA ALA A 470 -22.90 -7.57 -4.55
C ALA A 470 -22.47 -6.30 -3.82
N ASP A 471 -23.43 -5.48 -3.39
CA ASP A 471 -23.20 -4.27 -2.60
C ASP A 471 -23.00 -4.67 -1.11
N VAL A 472 -21.84 -4.27 -0.57
CA VAL A 472 -21.49 -4.51 0.84
C VAL A 472 -21.35 -3.17 1.55
N ARG A 473 -22.04 -3.02 2.68
CA ARG A 473 -21.91 -1.86 3.57
C ARG A 473 -21.63 -2.32 4.98
N ALA A 474 -20.72 -1.64 5.65
CA ALA A 474 -20.44 -1.85 7.06
C ALA A 474 -19.66 -0.67 7.63
N GLY A 475 -19.78 -0.47 8.92
CA GLY A 475 -18.86 0.31 9.72
C GLY A 475 -17.76 -0.59 10.29
N ILE A 476 -16.52 -0.08 10.36
CA ILE A 476 -15.37 -0.79 10.93
C ILE A 476 -14.84 0.01 12.12
N ALA A 477 -14.49 -0.69 13.18
CA ALA A 477 -13.67 -0.17 14.27
C ALA A 477 -12.67 -1.25 14.72
N PHE A 478 -11.47 -0.83 15.10
CA PHE A 478 -10.47 -1.74 15.65
C PHE A 478 -9.57 -1.03 16.67
N ASP A 479 -9.00 -1.82 17.56
CA ASP A 479 -7.96 -1.43 18.52
C ASP A 479 -7.02 -2.63 18.63
N VAL A 480 -5.85 -2.53 17.99
CA VAL A 480 -4.93 -3.65 17.78
C VAL A 480 -3.50 -3.26 18.15
N LYS A 481 -2.75 -4.22 18.63
CA LYS A 481 -1.30 -4.13 18.81
C LYS A 481 -0.63 -5.19 17.96
N ALA A 482 0.48 -4.84 17.34
CA ALA A 482 1.24 -5.75 16.51
C ALA A 482 2.74 -5.55 16.74
N ASP A 483 3.46 -6.66 16.83
CA ASP A 483 4.91 -6.71 16.93
C ASP A 483 5.45 -7.52 15.76
N LEU A 484 6.41 -6.96 15.04
CA LEU A 484 7.13 -7.60 13.94
C LEU A 484 8.61 -7.66 14.30
N LYS A 485 9.24 -8.81 14.15
CA LYS A 485 10.70 -9.00 14.31
C LYS A 485 11.20 -9.90 13.18
N GLY A 486 11.85 -9.30 12.18
CA GLY A 486 12.21 -10.01 10.96
C GLY A 486 10.97 -10.55 10.25
N SER A 487 10.83 -11.88 10.14
CA SER A 487 9.67 -12.59 9.58
C SER A 487 8.59 -12.94 10.62
N ASP A 488 8.90 -12.81 11.92
CA ASP A 488 7.99 -13.21 12.99
C ASP A 488 7.05 -12.07 13.36
N ALA A 489 5.76 -12.37 13.43
CA ALA A 489 4.74 -11.42 13.78
C ALA A 489 3.87 -11.92 14.94
N ALA A 490 3.57 -11.01 15.86
CA ALA A 490 2.59 -11.21 16.92
C ALA A 490 1.55 -10.10 16.87
N ALA A 491 0.30 -10.42 17.13
CA ALA A 491 -0.78 -9.44 17.17
C ALA A 491 -1.80 -9.77 18.26
N SER A 492 -2.44 -8.73 18.80
CA SER A 492 -3.54 -8.82 19.77
C SER A 492 -4.49 -7.65 19.57
N GLY A 493 -5.69 -7.73 20.11
CA GLY A 493 -6.64 -6.62 20.07
C GLY A 493 -8.07 -7.00 19.71
N THR A 494 -8.83 -6.01 19.33
CA THR A 494 -10.26 -6.16 19.01
C THR A 494 -10.57 -5.51 17.66
N ALA A 495 -11.37 -6.20 16.84
CA ALA A 495 -11.95 -5.66 15.61
C ALA A 495 -13.47 -5.86 15.62
N THR A 496 -14.21 -4.85 15.16
CA THR A 496 -15.67 -4.89 15.06
C THR A 496 -16.13 -4.45 13.68
N LEU A 497 -17.14 -5.15 13.15
CA LEU A 497 -17.94 -4.73 12.01
C LEU A 497 -19.33 -4.36 12.53
N ASN A 498 -19.83 -3.19 12.16
CA ASN A 498 -21.14 -2.69 12.59
C ASN A 498 -22.05 -2.47 11.39
N ASP A 499 -23.36 -2.73 11.59
CA ASP A 499 -24.41 -2.46 10.61
C ASP A 499 -24.09 -3.05 9.22
N PHE A 500 -23.59 -4.29 9.21
CA PHE A 500 -23.26 -4.99 7.98
C PHE A 500 -24.51 -5.30 7.16
N THR A 501 -24.45 -5.02 5.88
CA THR A 501 -25.47 -5.46 4.91
C THR A 501 -24.80 -5.93 3.63
N LEU A 502 -25.29 -7.06 3.12
CA LEU A 502 -24.92 -7.64 1.83
C LEU A 502 -26.18 -7.68 0.95
N LYS A 503 -26.14 -7.02 -0.21
CA LYS A 503 -27.29 -6.93 -1.12
C LYS A 503 -26.92 -7.34 -2.54
N GLU A 504 -27.84 -8.05 -3.19
CA GLU A 504 -27.84 -8.28 -4.64
C GLU A 504 -29.02 -7.49 -5.23
N GLY A 505 -28.72 -6.41 -5.97
CA GLY A 505 -29.75 -5.49 -6.43
C GLY A 505 -30.57 -4.88 -5.27
N LYS A 506 -31.88 -5.13 -5.22
CA LYS A 506 -32.77 -4.65 -4.16
C LYS A 506 -32.91 -5.65 -2.99
N SER A 507 -32.41 -6.88 -3.13
CA SER A 507 -32.59 -7.96 -2.16
C SER A 507 -31.46 -7.98 -1.13
N THR A 508 -31.78 -7.96 0.15
CA THR A 508 -30.82 -8.17 1.23
C THR A 508 -30.59 -9.67 1.39
N LEU A 509 -29.36 -10.14 1.12
CA LEU A 509 -28.96 -11.53 1.28
C LEU A 509 -28.59 -11.85 2.73
N ALA A 510 -27.80 -10.95 3.34
CA ALA A 510 -27.41 -11.09 4.74
C ALA A 510 -27.23 -9.72 5.40
N SER A 511 -27.46 -9.65 6.69
CA SER A 511 -27.18 -8.48 7.51
C SER A 511 -26.86 -8.90 8.95
N PHE A 512 -26.15 -8.06 9.69
CA PHE A 512 -26.00 -8.19 11.14
C PHE A 512 -25.74 -6.83 11.77
N LYS A 513 -26.06 -6.70 13.06
CA LYS A 513 -25.85 -5.45 13.79
C LYS A 513 -24.38 -5.24 14.16
N THR A 514 -23.74 -6.27 14.72
CA THR A 514 -22.34 -6.19 15.14
C THR A 514 -21.70 -7.57 15.04
N ALA A 515 -20.49 -7.63 14.47
CA ALA A 515 -19.58 -8.76 14.58
C ALA A 515 -18.32 -8.30 15.29
N THR A 516 -17.87 -9.04 16.30
CA THR A 516 -16.66 -8.72 17.09
C THR A 516 -15.71 -9.90 17.11
N LEU A 517 -14.44 -9.60 16.80
CA LEU A 517 -13.31 -10.50 17.01
C LEU A 517 -12.40 -9.88 18.07
N LYS A 518 -12.12 -10.61 19.15
CA LYS A 518 -11.14 -10.23 20.15
C LYS A 518 -10.05 -11.28 20.23
N LEU A 519 -8.84 -10.88 19.92
CA LEU A 519 -7.63 -11.70 19.96
C LEU A 519 -6.85 -11.40 21.24
N ASN A 520 -6.55 -12.42 22.04
CA ASN A 520 -5.56 -12.32 23.10
C ASN A 520 -4.17 -12.30 22.51
N SER A 521 -3.90 -13.20 21.55
CA SER A 521 -2.66 -13.23 20.78
C SER A 521 -2.79 -14.07 19.52
N VAL A 522 -2.07 -13.66 18.48
CA VAL A 522 -1.67 -14.51 17.34
C VAL A 522 -0.16 -14.36 17.22
N ASP A 523 0.57 -15.46 17.13
CA ASP A 523 2.03 -15.49 17.12
C ASP A 523 2.49 -16.46 16.01
N THR A 524 3.15 -15.92 14.98
CA THR A 524 3.59 -16.72 13.83
C THR A 524 4.81 -17.57 14.15
N ALA A 525 5.70 -17.09 15.04
CA ALA A 525 6.87 -17.86 15.47
C ALA A 525 6.45 -19.10 16.25
N LYS A 526 5.48 -18.95 17.17
CA LYS A 526 4.91 -20.05 17.95
C LYS A 526 3.85 -20.84 17.21
N ARG A 527 3.41 -20.36 16.04
CA ARG A 527 2.25 -20.89 15.30
C ARG A 527 1.05 -21.11 16.21
N SER A 528 0.66 -20.07 16.94
CA SER A 528 -0.40 -20.15 17.91
C SER A 528 -1.39 -18.99 17.75
N ALA A 529 -2.68 -19.27 18.00
CA ALA A 529 -3.75 -18.29 18.01
C ALA A 529 -4.62 -18.47 19.26
N ASP A 530 -4.74 -17.43 20.08
CA ASP A 530 -5.60 -17.35 21.26
C ASP A 530 -6.69 -16.32 21.00
N VAL A 531 -7.91 -16.80 20.75
CA VAL A 531 -9.08 -15.98 20.49
C VAL A 531 -9.93 -15.91 21.74
N ALA A 532 -10.08 -14.70 22.30
CA ALA A 532 -10.92 -14.48 23.46
C ALA A 532 -12.41 -14.53 23.12
N LEU A 533 -12.80 -13.90 22.00
CA LEU A 533 -14.21 -13.78 21.62
C LEU A 533 -14.37 -13.69 20.10
N VAL A 534 -15.31 -14.46 19.58
CA VAL A 534 -15.95 -14.24 18.28
C VAL A 534 -17.44 -14.07 18.54
N SER A 535 -18.02 -12.93 18.22
CA SER A 535 -19.46 -12.70 18.44
C SER A 535 -20.14 -12.12 17.21
N LEU A 536 -21.39 -12.53 17.00
CA LEU A 536 -22.24 -12.06 15.90
C LEU A 536 -23.64 -11.72 16.48
N ALA A 537 -24.01 -10.46 16.45
CA ALA A 537 -25.26 -9.98 17.01
C ALA A 537 -26.31 -9.73 15.92
N SER A 538 -27.48 -10.27 16.13
CA SER A 538 -28.67 -10.13 15.26
C SER A 538 -28.39 -10.41 13.78
N PRO A 539 -27.72 -11.53 13.41
CA PRO A 539 -27.58 -11.87 12.01
C PRO A 539 -28.94 -12.26 11.41
N VAL A 540 -29.19 -11.76 10.21
CA VAL A 540 -30.32 -12.16 9.37
C VAL A 540 -29.75 -12.71 8.08
N VAL A 541 -30.08 -13.94 7.72
CA VAL A 541 -29.68 -14.60 6.48
C VAL A 541 -30.95 -14.96 5.71
N ASN A 542 -31.05 -14.52 4.45
CA ASN A 542 -32.15 -14.80 3.55
C ASN A 542 -31.66 -15.72 2.41
N ALA A 543 -31.78 -17.01 2.60
CA ALA A 543 -31.45 -18.02 1.62
C ALA A 543 -32.63 -18.28 0.69
N VAL A 544 -32.46 -18.11 -0.60
CA VAL A 544 -33.48 -18.36 -1.62
C VAL A 544 -32.94 -19.41 -2.60
N MET A 545 -33.64 -20.53 -2.66
CA MET A 545 -33.41 -21.58 -3.65
C MET A 545 -34.25 -21.30 -4.87
N THR A 546 -33.66 -21.31 -6.05
CA THR A 546 -34.34 -21.18 -7.34
C THR A 546 -33.97 -22.37 -8.22
N LYS A 547 -34.59 -22.51 -9.39
CA LYS A 547 -34.23 -23.55 -10.37
C LYS A 547 -32.75 -23.44 -10.81
N SER A 548 -32.11 -22.27 -10.69
CA SER A 548 -30.70 -22.02 -11.02
C SER A 548 -29.75 -22.22 -9.81
N GLY A 549 -30.25 -22.62 -8.65
CA GLY A 549 -29.48 -22.84 -7.43
C GLY A 549 -29.77 -21.79 -6.34
N ILE A 550 -28.97 -21.85 -5.26
CA ILE A 550 -29.10 -20.94 -4.13
C ILE A 550 -28.51 -19.56 -4.43
N ASN A 551 -29.16 -18.49 -3.97
CA ASN A 551 -28.75 -17.10 -4.23
C ASN A 551 -27.29 -16.79 -3.83
N PHE A 552 -26.75 -17.44 -2.81
CA PHE A 552 -25.35 -17.28 -2.39
C PHE A 552 -24.32 -17.92 -3.33
N ALA A 553 -24.72 -18.87 -4.18
CA ALA A 553 -23.79 -19.58 -5.08
C ALA A 553 -23.13 -18.64 -6.10
N LYS A 554 -23.81 -17.59 -6.53
CA LYS A 554 -23.28 -16.59 -7.44
C LYS A 554 -22.15 -15.77 -6.84
N LEU A 555 -22.17 -15.55 -5.52
CA LEU A 555 -21.10 -14.82 -4.81
C LEU A 555 -19.80 -15.64 -4.72
N ALA A 556 -19.92 -16.97 -4.68
CA ALA A 556 -18.78 -17.87 -4.64
C ALA A 556 -18.08 -18.05 -6.03
N GLY A 557 -18.80 -17.78 -7.13
CA GLY A 557 -18.34 -18.00 -8.50
C GLY A 557 -17.72 -16.78 -9.21
N SER A 558 -17.86 -15.55 -8.65
CA SER A 558 -17.38 -14.33 -9.33
C SER A 558 -15.87 -14.05 -9.18
N GLY A 559 -15.14 -14.87 -8.46
CA GLY A 559 -13.71 -14.64 -8.12
C GLY A 559 -12.70 -15.57 -8.78
N SER A 560 -13.10 -16.50 -9.64
CA SER A 560 -12.12 -17.38 -10.31
C SER A 560 -12.74 -18.02 -11.55
N GLU A 561 -12.31 -17.64 -12.73
CA GLU A 561 -12.20 -18.60 -13.82
C GLU A 561 -11.17 -19.63 -13.34
N SER A 562 -11.66 -20.66 -12.66
CA SER A 562 -10.85 -21.80 -12.28
C SER A 562 -10.45 -22.51 -13.57
N LYS A 563 -9.27 -22.21 -14.05
CA LYS A 563 -8.55 -23.12 -14.93
C LYS A 563 -8.47 -24.43 -14.17
N THR A 564 -9.10 -25.43 -14.76
CA THR A 564 -8.97 -26.88 -14.57
C THR A 564 -7.96 -27.26 -13.48
N GLN A 565 -8.47 -27.86 -12.39
CA GLN A 565 -7.64 -28.62 -11.48
C GLN A 565 -6.92 -29.72 -12.30
N THR A 566 -5.67 -29.47 -12.63
CA THR A 566 -4.74 -30.54 -12.95
C THR A 566 -4.47 -31.20 -11.60
N GLU A 567 -4.90 -32.45 -11.46
CA GLU A 567 -4.58 -33.32 -10.34
C GLU A 567 -3.07 -33.23 -10.07
N ALA A 568 -2.72 -32.65 -8.94
CA ALA A 568 -1.35 -32.67 -8.46
C ALA A 568 -1.04 -34.08 -8.02
N LYS A 569 -0.30 -34.81 -8.87
CA LYS A 569 0.38 -36.06 -8.53
C LYS A 569 1.16 -35.84 -7.22
N PRO A 570 1.06 -36.70 -6.22
CA PRO A 570 1.82 -36.54 -4.99
C PRO A 570 3.32 -36.69 -5.31
N SER A 571 4.06 -35.60 -5.28
CA SER A 571 5.52 -35.64 -5.29
C SER A 571 6.00 -36.11 -3.92
N SER A 572 6.50 -37.33 -3.91
CA SER A 572 7.23 -37.91 -2.79
C SER A 572 8.57 -37.23 -2.61
N LYS A 573 8.60 -36.16 -1.78
CA LYS A 573 9.74 -35.77 -0.95
C LYS A 573 9.14 -35.18 0.31
N ALA A 574 9.29 -35.89 1.42
CA ALA A 574 8.97 -35.43 2.75
C ALA A 574 9.93 -34.27 3.10
N GLU A 575 9.52 -33.03 2.77
CA GLU A 575 9.98 -31.88 3.52
C GLU A 575 9.38 -32.01 4.91
N ALA A 576 10.19 -31.90 5.93
CA ALA A 576 9.78 -31.94 7.32
C ALA A 576 8.59 -30.98 7.48
N SER A 577 7.38 -31.51 7.68
CA SER A 577 6.16 -30.74 7.78
C SER A 577 6.30 -29.79 8.97
N ALA A 578 6.29 -28.49 8.69
CA ALA A 578 6.29 -27.46 9.72
C ALA A 578 5.19 -27.76 10.76
N PRO A 579 5.41 -27.59 12.06
CA PRO A 579 4.43 -27.92 13.10
C PRO A 579 3.08 -27.25 12.84
N ALA A 580 2.00 -28.01 13.02
CA ALA A 580 0.64 -27.51 12.82
C ALA A 580 0.32 -26.36 13.78
N TRP A 581 -0.55 -25.42 13.34
CA TRP A 581 -1.02 -24.31 14.17
C TRP A 581 -1.83 -24.85 15.37
N SER A 582 -1.47 -24.39 16.56
CA SER A 582 -2.28 -24.56 17.76
C SER A 582 -3.21 -23.36 17.94
N TRP A 583 -4.47 -23.62 18.26
CA TRP A 583 -5.41 -22.54 18.48
C TRP A 583 -6.42 -22.86 19.57
N LYS A 584 -6.93 -21.83 20.22
CA LYS A 584 -8.06 -21.90 21.17
C LYS A 584 -8.98 -20.71 20.98
N VAL A 585 -10.27 -20.93 21.18
CA VAL A 585 -11.34 -19.94 21.19
C VAL A 585 -12.04 -20.03 22.53
N ALA A 586 -11.88 -19.01 23.37
CA ALA A 586 -12.53 -19.01 24.69
C ALA A 586 -14.04 -18.94 24.55
N GLN A 587 -14.56 -18.11 23.66
CA GLN A 587 -15.98 -18.01 23.38
C GLN A 587 -16.26 -17.63 21.92
N ALA A 588 -17.19 -18.35 21.29
CA ALA A 588 -17.85 -17.94 20.06
C ALA A 588 -19.35 -17.84 20.30
N SER A 589 -20.03 -16.79 19.81
CA SER A 589 -21.46 -16.61 20.04
C SER A 589 -22.19 -15.96 18.87
N VAL A 590 -23.42 -16.41 18.67
CA VAL A 590 -24.46 -15.76 17.86
C VAL A 590 -25.60 -15.40 18.78
N THR A 591 -26.06 -14.16 18.73
CA THR A 591 -27.19 -13.71 19.56
C THR A 591 -28.31 -13.16 18.68
N ASN A 592 -29.53 -13.57 18.97
CA ASN A 592 -30.76 -13.11 18.30
C ASN A 592 -30.68 -13.20 16.76
N GLY A 593 -30.14 -14.30 16.25
CA GLY A 593 -30.05 -14.55 14.82
C GLY A 593 -31.40 -14.92 14.20
N THR A 594 -31.53 -14.75 12.91
CA THR A 594 -32.67 -15.20 12.09
C THR A 594 -32.17 -15.81 10.79
N LEU A 595 -32.56 -17.04 10.51
CA LEU A 595 -32.33 -17.68 9.22
C LEU A 595 -33.67 -17.84 8.52
N ASN A 596 -33.85 -17.21 7.38
CA ASN A 596 -35.00 -17.34 6.51
C ASN A 596 -34.60 -18.17 5.28
N TYR A 597 -35.35 -19.20 4.98
CA TYR A 597 -35.20 -20.03 3.79
C TYR A 597 -36.47 -19.95 2.95
N ARG A 598 -36.34 -19.76 1.67
CA ARG A 598 -37.42 -19.74 0.69
C ARG A 598 -37.01 -20.57 -0.52
N ASP A 599 -37.85 -21.54 -0.86
CA ASP A 599 -37.62 -22.41 -2.01
C ASP A 599 -38.63 -22.09 -3.11
N GLU A 600 -38.18 -21.50 -4.17
CA GLU A 600 -38.93 -21.14 -5.36
C GLU A 600 -38.73 -22.17 -6.51
N SER A 601 -37.94 -23.22 -6.26
CA SER A 601 -37.70 -24.29 -7.22
C SER A 601 -38.83 -25.32 -7.20
N ILE A 602 -39.63 -25.31 -6.11
CA ILE A 602 -40.75 -26.25 -5.86
C ILE A 602 -42.09 -25.51 -5.90
N SER A 603 -43.19 -26.29 -6.12
CA SER A 603 -44.57 -25.79 -6.10
C SER A 603 -45.42 -26.62 -5.12
N PRO A 604 -46.11 -26.00 -4.15
CA PRO A 604 -46.10 -24.56 -3.81
C PRO A 604 -44.73 -24.12 -3.28
N VAL A 605 -44.45 -22.79 -3.33
CA VAL A 605 -43.21 -22.20 -2.76
C VAL A 605 -43.10 -22.58 -1.27
N GLY A 606 -41.95 -23.13 -0.91
CA GLY A 606 -41.68 -23.53 0.45
C GLY A 606 -40.98 -22.42 1.24
N THR A 607 -41.29 -22.26 2.49
CA THR A 607 -40.63 -21.32 3.40
C THR A 607 -40.33 -21.95 4.75
N ALA A 608 -39.21 -21.55 5.35
CA ALA A 608 -38.86 -21.89 6.74
C ALA A 608 -38.17 -20.70 7.38
N SER A 609 -38.40 -20.49 8.68
CA SER A 609 -37.69 -19.47 9.44
C SER A 609 -37.26 -20.01 10.79
N ILE A 610 -36.05 -19.70 11.18
CA ILE A 610 -35.44 -19.98 12.49
C ILE A 610 -35.13 -18.64 13.14
N PRO A 611 -36.09 -18.03 13.85
CA PRO A 611 -35.93 -16.77 14.57
C PRO A 611 -35.27 -16.98 15.94
N LYS A 612 -34.75 -15.89 16.52
CA LYS A 612 -34.20 -15.86 17.89
C LYS A 612 -33.11 -16.93 18.09
N LEU A 613 -32.31 -17.18 17.06
CA LEU A 613 -31.20 -18.11 17.11
C LEU A 613 -30.11 -17.55 18.04
N ASN A 614 -29.84 -18.27 19.12
CA ASN A 614 -28.71 -18.02 19.99
C ASN A 614 -27.81 -19.26 20.00
N LEU A 615 -26.50 -19.03 19.85
CA LEU A 615 -25.47 -20.07 19.93
C LEU A 615 -24.33 -19.54 20.79
N THR A 616 -23.92 -20.29 21.78
CA THR A 616 -22.70 -20.02 22.54
C THR A 616 -21.84 -21.27 22.57
N VAL A 617 -20.62 -21.11 22.11
CA VAL A 617 -19.57 -22.15 22.14
C VAL A 617 -18.44 -21.63 23.01
N LYS A 618 -17.99 -22.43 23.98
CA LYS A 618 -16.90 -22.05 24.88
C LYS A 618 -15.80 -23.09 24.89
N ASN A 619 -14.56 -22.62 25.12
CA ASN A 619 -13.37 -23.47 25.30
C ASN A 619 -13.07 -24.39 24.13
N LEU A 620 -13.29 -23.92 22.89
CA LEU A 620 -12.91 -24.69 21.70
C LEU A 620 -11.41 -24.62 21.47
N SER A 621 -10.78 -25.75 21.18
CA SER A 621 -9.32 -25.83 21.02
C SER A 621 -8.91 -26.92 20.04
N SER A 622 -7.76 -26.73 19.39
CA SER A 622 -7.12 -27.74 18.53
C SER A 622 -6.40 -28.84 19.33
N ALA A 623 -6.28 -28.70 20.66
CA ALA A 623 -5.60 -29.67 21.50
C ALA A 623 -6.35 -31.01 21.52
N LYS A 624 -5.62 -32.11 21.33
CA LYS A 624 -6.19 -33.45 21.31
C LYS A 624 -6.93 -33.76 22.64
N GLY A 625 -8.16 -34.27 22.55
CA GLY A 625 -8.99 -34.60 23.71
C GLY A 625 -9.66 -33.39 24.40
N SER A 626 -9.46 -32.18 23.88
CA SER A 626 -10.11 -30.98 24.39
C SER A 626 -11.62 -31.02 24.15
N LEU A 627 -12.39 -30.71 25.19
CA LEU A 627 -13.84 -30.60 25.12
C LEU A 627 -14.28 -29.16 25.37
N GLY A 628 -15.00 -28.60 24.40
CA GLY A 628 -15.74 -27.37 24.55
C GLY A 628 -17.17 -27.61 25.00
N THR A 629 -17.89 -26.54 25.28
CA THR A 629 -19.34 -26.57 25.57
C THR A 629 -20.09 -25.85 24.47
N VAL A 630 -21.26 -26.33 24.15
CA VAL A 630 -22.25 -25.70 23.29
C VAL A 630 -23.55 -25.46 24.03
N ASP A 631 -24.11 -24.29 23.82
CA ASP A 631 -25.47 -23.90 24.23
C ASP A 631 -26.16 -23.26 23.03
N PHE A 632 -27.26 -23.84 22.59
CA PHE A 632 -28.03 -23.40 21.44
C PHE A 632 -29.50 -23.25 21.84
N SER A 633 -30.11 -22.17 21.40
CA SER A 633 -31.57 -21.98 21.51
C SER A 633 -32.08 -21.25 20.26
N SER A 634 -33.31 -21.61 19.84
CA SER A 634 -33.98 -20.91 18.73
C SER A 634 -35.49 -21.08 18.80
N GLY A 635 -36.17 -20.20 18.12
CA GLY A 635 -37.55 -20.45 17.70
C GLY A 635 -37.57 -21.36 16.49
N LEU A 636 -38.58 -22.24 16.37
CA LEU A 636 -38.78 -23.08 15.20
C LEU A 636 -40.25 -23.41 15.08
N GLY A 637 -40.90 -23.08 13.95
CA GLY A 637 -42.32 -23.41 13.73
C GLY A 637 -43.30 -22.85 14.79
N GLY A 638 -42.97 -21.76 15.48
CA GLY A 638 -43.75 -21.21 16.60
C GLY A 638 -43.44 -21.86 17.94
N GLY A 639 -42.66 -22.94 17.99
CA GLY A 639 -42.14 -23.59 19.19
C GLY A 639 -40.71 -23.18 19.48
N SER A 640 -40.00 -24.00 20.27
CA SER A 640 -38.59 -23.79 20.64
C SER A 640 -37.73 -25.03 20.40
N LEU A 641 -36.48 -24.80 20.06
CA LEU A 641 -35.45 -25.83 19.98
C LEU A 641 -34.24 -25.38 20.81
N ASN A 642 -33.83 -26.23 21.76
CA ASN A 642 -32.69 -26.00 22.64
C ASN A 642 -31.74 -27.19 22.55
N ALA A 643 -30.43 -26.93 22.58
CA ALA A 643 -29.40 -27.97 22.66
C ALA A 643 -28.23 -27.47 23.50
N ALA A 644 -27.82 -28.28 24.48
CA ALA A 644 -26.71 -27.94 25.35
C ALA A 644 -25.85 -29.18 25.66
N GLY A 645 -24.54 -29.00 25.74
CA GLY A 645 -23.66 -30.13 26.07
C GLY A 645 -22.19 -29.86 25.83
N LYS A 646 -21.43 -30.92 25.69
CA LYS A 646 -20.01 -30.91 25.45
C LYS A 646 -19.69 -31.47 24.06
N PHE A 647 -18.67 -30.95 23.45
CA PHE A 647 -18.18 -31.49 22.17
C PHE A 647 -16.68 -31.28 22.01
N GLY A 648 -16.04 -32.14 21.23
CA GLY A 648 -14.63 -32.06 20.85
C GLY A 648 -14.47 -32.24 19.38
N ILE A 649 -13.40 -31.69 18.83
CA ILE A 649 -13.08 -31.74 17.39
C ILE A 649 -11.92 -32.69 17.07
N SER A 650 -11.12 -33.08 18.04
CA SER A 650 -9.97 -33.97 17.84
C SER A 650 -9.75 -34.88 19.05
N PRO A 651 -10.20 -36.16 19.00
CA PRO A 651 -11.14 -36.74 18.03
C PRO A 651 -12.53 -36.11 18.12
N VAL A 652 -13.34 -36.29 17.05
CA VAL A 652 -14.74 -35.81 17.07
C VAL A 652 -15.54 -36.55 18.13
N ALA A 653 -16.09 -35.78 19.05
CA ALA A 653 -16.94 -36.30 20.15
C ALA A 653 -18.02 -35.29 20.46
N ALA A 654 -19.21 -35.75 20.83
CA ALA A 654 -20.27 -34.88 21.34
C ALA A 654 -21.13 -35.62 22.35
N ASP A 655 -21.64 -34.90 23.34
CA ASP A 655 -22.64 -35.34 24.31
C ASP A 655 -23.58 -34.16 24.58
N ILE A 656 -24.69 -34.12 23.84
CA ILE A 656 -25.58 -32.96 23.74
C ILE A 656 -26.99 -33.37 24.13
N GLU A 657 -27.58 -32.69 25.09
CA GLU A 657 -28.99 -32.74 25.41
C GLU A 657 -29.77 -31.86 24.42
N VAL A 658 -30.83 -32.40 23.83
CA VAL A 658 -31.65 -31.70 22.83
C VAL A 658 -33.09 -31.70 23.31
N LYS A 659 -33.75 -30.52 23.28
CA LYS A 659 -35.13 -30.35 23.63
C LYS A 659 -35.85 -29.49 22.62
N GLY A 660 -36.71 -30.10 21.82
CA GLY A 660 -37.67 -29.44 20.96
C GLY A 660 -39.04 -29.39 21.64
N SER A 661 -39.70 -28.27 21.63
CA SER A 661 -41.03 -28.15 22.27
C SER A 661 -41.99 -27.39 21.39
N LYS A 662 -43.16 -27.99 21.16
CA LYS A 662 -44.30 -27.42 20.40
C LYS A 662 -43.88 -26.87 19.02
N ILE A 663 -42.97 -27.55 18.32
CA ILE A 663 -42.51 -27.16 16.99
C ILE A 663 -43.63 -27.44 16.00
N GLY A 664 -44.32 -26.39 15.51
CA GLY A 664 -45.41 -26.49 14.56
C GLY A 664 -44.97 -26.94 13.18
N LEU A 665 -45.67 -27.85 12.57
CA LEU A 665 -45.41 -28.35 11.22
C LEU A 665 -46.00 -27.48 10.11
N LYS A 666 -47.06 -26.74 10.41
CA LYS A 666 -47.78 -25.90 9.44
C LYS A 666 -46.85 -24.91 8.70
N PRO A 667 -45.89 -24.20 9.35
CA PRO A 667 -44.96 -23.30 8.67
C PRO A 667 -44.10 -23.99 7.61
N PHE A 668 -43.86 -25.30 7.74
CA PHE A 668 -43.06 -26.10 6.81
C PHE A 668 -43.89 -26.81 5.75
N SER A 669 -45.25 -26.64 5.78
CA SER A 669 -46.14 -27.36 4.86
C SER A 669 -45.80 -27.17 3.39
N GLY A 670 -45.39 -25.97 2.96
CA GLY A 670 -44.97 -25.73 1.58
C GLY A 670 -43.73 -26.56 1.16
N LEU A 671 -42.73 -26.66 2.03
CA LEU A 671 -41.58 -27.52 1.82
C LEU A 671 -41.97 -29.00 1.78
N MET A 672 -42.78 -29.44 2.76
CA MET A 672 -43.29 -30.80 2.83
C MET A 672 -44.08 -31.18 1.58
N THR A 673 -44.92 -30.28 1.06
CA THR A 673 -45.72 -30.51 -0.15
C THR A 673 -44.82 -30.56 -1.39
N GLY A 674 -43.89 -29.63 -1.50
CA GLY A 674 -43.00 -29.54 -2.67
C GLY A 674 -42.04 -30.72 -2.81
N TYR A 675 -41.48 -31.21 -1.70
CA TYR A 675 -40.52 -32.34 -1.72
C TYR A 675 -41.18 -33.70 -1.54
N ALA A 676 -42.21 -33.80 -0.70
CA ALA A 676 -42.81 -35.08 -0.35
C ALA A 676 -44.26 -35.25 -0.82
N GLY A 677 -44.88 -34.25 -1.46
CA GLY A 677 -46.28 -34.29 -1.87
C GLY A 677 -47.26 -34.26 -0.70
N ILE A 678 -46.79 -33.95 0.51
CA ILE A 678 -47.59 -34.01 1.76
C ILE A 678 -47.55 -32.66 2.45
N GLY A 679 -48.71 -32.08 2.69
CA GLY A 679 -48.86 -30.83 3.46
C GLY A 679 -49.29 -31.12 4.90
N ALA A 680 -49.08 -30.12 5.78
CA ALA A 680 -49.55 -30.15 7.16
C ALA A 680 -50.52 -28.99 7.42
N LYS A 681 -51.75 -29.27 7.72
CA LYS A 681 -52.74 -28.27 8.21
C LYS A 681 -52.45 -27.91 9.66
N SER A 682 -52.11 -28.92 10.46
CA SER A 682 -51.71 -28.78 11.85
C SER A 682 -50.71 -29.86 12.24
N GLY A 683 -50.18 -29.77 13.41
CA GLY A 683 -49.23 -30.70 13.99
C GLY A 683 -48.18 -30.00 14.79
N THR A 684 -47.83 -30.56 15.95
CA THR A 684 -46.70 -30.10 16.75
C THR A 684 -45.79 -31.28 17.05
N PHE A 685 -44.49 -31.04 16.90
CA PHE A 685 -43.41 -31.98 17.20
C PHE A 685 -42.71 -31.59 18.49
N ASP A 686 -42.55 -32.56 19.39
CA ASP A 686 -41.74 -32.46 20.59
C ASP A 686 -40.67 -33.54 20.58
N ALA A 687 -39.47 -33.18 21.05
CA ALA A 687 -38.32 -34.09 21.19
C ALA A 687 -37.57 -33.79 22.50
N SER A 688 -37.19 -34.80 23.25
CA SER A 688 -36.38 -34.64 24.45
C SER A 688 -35.43 -35.82 24.55
N GLY A 689 -34.15 -35.57 24.49
CA GLY A 689 -33.17 -36.65 24.52
C GLY A 689 -31.74 -36.19 24.50
N ARG A 690 -30.85 -37.16 24.44
CA ARG A 690 -29.40 -36.96 24.43
C ARG A 690 -28.82 -37.56 23.17
N MET A 691 -28.10 -36.73 22.43
CA MET A 691 -27.33 -37.14 21.27
C MET A 691 -25.86 -37.33 21.67
N LYS A 692 -25.29 -38.45 21.28
CA LYS A 692 -23.88 -38.74 21.49
C LYS A 692 -23.18 -38.98 20.12
N LEU A 693 -22.00 -38.46 19.98
CA LEU A 693 -21.08 -38.76 18.88
C LEU A 693 -19.77 -39.24 19.49
N ALA A 694 -19.22 -40.32 18.99
CA ALA A 694 -17.92 -40.84 19.40
C ALA A 694 -17.18 -41.38 18.18
N SER A 695 -15.91 -41.05 18.05
CA SER A 695 -15.05 -41.65 17.04
C SER A 695 -14.42 -42.92 17.58
N GLN A 696 -14.68 -44.07 16.94
CA GLN A 696 -14.08 -45.37 17.24
C GLN A 696 -13.44 -45.96 15.99
N LYS A 697 -12.14 -46.28 16.05
CA LYS A 697 -11.39 -46.90 14.93
C LYS A 697 -11.71 -46.30 13.55
N GLU A 698 -11.56 -44.97 13.43
CA GLU A 698 -11.83 -44.20 12.19
C GLU A 698 -13.29 -44.07 11.75
N LYS A 699 -14.26 -44.71 12.43
CA LYS A 699 -15.69 -44.55 12.20
C LYS A 699 -16.31 -43.64 13.28
N THR A 700 -17.20 -42.73 12.87
CA THR A 700 -17.99 -41.93 13.81
C THR A 700 -19.30 -42.65 14.10
N ILE A 701 -19.52 -43.00 15.36
CA ILE A 701 -20.80 -43.58 15.85
C ILE A 701 -21.65 -42.45 16.38
N ALA A 702 -22.85 -42.31 15.86
CA ALA A 702 -23.86 -41.41 16.36
C ALA A 702 -24.94 -42.20 17.13
N GLY A 703 -25.32 -41.66 18.31
CA GLY A 703 -26.38 -42.23 19.14
C GLY A 703 -27.38 -41.19 19.52
N TRP A 704 -28.63 -41.60 19.67
CA TRP A 704 -29.75 -40.84 20.26
C TRP A 704 -30.42 -41.69 21.31
N LYS A 705 -30.71 -41.08 22.47
CA LYS A 705 -31.54 -41.70 23.51
C LYS A 705 -32.51 -40.63 24.05
N GLY A 706 -33.80 -40.90 23.91
CA GLY A 706 -34.84 -39.96 24.34
C GLY A 706 -36.24 -40.27 23.82
N ASP A 707 -37.09 -39.26 23.92
CA ASP A 707 -38.51 -39.36 23.57
C ASP A 707 -38.81 -38.41 22.40
N LEU A 708 -39.70 -38.86 21.51
CA LEU A 708 -40.27 -38.07 20.41
C LEU A 708 -41.79 -38.15 20.47
N SER A 709 -42.45 -37.02 20.15
CA SER A 709 -43.92 -37.04 20.00
C SER A 709 -44.44 -36.07 18.94
N LEU A 710 -45.51 -36.46 18.28
CA LEU A 710 -46.28 -35.66 17.36
C LEU A 710 -47.69 -35.54 17.89
N SER A 711 -48.16 -34.30 18.07
CA SER A 711 -49.51 -34.04 18.64
C SER A 711 -50.38 -33.27 17.63
N THR A 712 -51.68 -33.48 17.64
CA THR A 712 -52.67 -32.77 16.81
C THR A 712 -52.32 -32.75 15.31
N LEU A 713 -51.83 -33.87 14.83
CA LEU A 713 -51.37 -34.00 13.43
C LEU A 713 -52.57 -34.04 12.48
N ASP A 714 -52.54 -33.24 11.41
CA ASP A 714 -53.47 -33.29 10.29
C ASP A 714 -52.65 -33.06 8.98
N LEU A 715 -52.40 -34.13 8.27
CA LEU A 715 -51.66 -34.16 7.01
C LEU A 715 -52.60 -34.18 5.80
N THR A 716 -52.16 -33.52 4.74
CA THR A 716 -52.89 -33.48 3.47
C THR A 716 -52.01 -33.91 2.32
N ASN A 717 -52.59 -34.35 1.21
CA ASN A 717 -51.88 -34.51 -0.03
C ASN A 717 -51.61 -33.15 -0.69
N SER A 718 -50.93 -33.17 -1.86
CA SER A 718 -50.61 -31.96 -2.65
C SER A 718 -51.85 -31.20 -3.15
N LYS A 719 -53.05 -31.83 -3.16
CA LYS A 719 -54.34 -31.20 -3.51
C LYS A 719 -55.11 -30.67 -2.30
N GLY A 720 -54.53 -30.76 -1.06
CA GLY A 720 -55.17 -30.32 0.17
C GLY A 720 -56.21 -31.31 0.76
N THR A 721 -56.37 -32.51 0.15
CA THR A 721 -57.22 -33.56 0.71
C THR A 721 -56.57 -34.19 1.92
N GLY A 722 -57.33 -34.47 3.01
CA GLY A 722 -56.80 -35.14 4.22
C GLY A 722 -56.27 -36.52 3.90
N LEU A 723 -55.03 -36.78 4.36
CA LEU A 723 -54.37 -38.08 4.27
C LEU A 723 -54.44 -38.85 5.59
N MET A 724 -54.11 -38.16 6.69
CA MET A 724 -53.90 -38.76 7.99
C MET A 724 -54.10 -37.74 9.11
N SER A 725 -54.74 -38.13 10.19
CA SER A 725 -54.77 -37.33 11.38
C SER A 725 -54.74 -38.21 12.64
N TRP A 726 -54.15 -37.72 13.71
CA TRP A 726 -54.17 -38.30 15.06
C TRP A 726 -54.02 -37.25 16.12
N LYS A 727 -54.43 -37.62 17.35
CA LYS A 727 -54.33 -36.73 18.50
C LYS A 727 -52.88 -36.71 18.98
N LYS A 728 -52.26 -37.86 19.12
CA LYS A 728 -50.88 -37.97 19.56
C LYS A 728 -50.21 -39.26 19.03
N ALA A 729 -49.02 -39.16 18.55
CA ALA A 729 -48.13 -40.28 18.35
C ALA A 729 -46.85 -40.06 19.17
N SER A 730 -46.34 -41.08 19.87
CA SER A 730 -45.15 -40.95 20.70
C SER A 730 -44.28 -42.21 20.65
N LEU A 731 -42.96 -41.98 20.68
CA LEU A 731 -41.89 -42.94 20.88
C LEU A 731 -41.23 -42.61 22.21
N THR A 732 -41.38 -43.46 23.22
CA THR A 732 -40.78 -43.29 24.54
C THR A 732 -39.62 -44.26 24.69
N GLY A 733 -38.52 -43.77 25.21
CA GLY A 733 -37.28 -44.58 25.36
C GLY A 733 -36.69 -45.04 24.02
N LEU A 734 -36.75 -44.17 22.99
CA LEU A 734 -36.06 -44.44 21.70
C LEU A 734 -34.54 -44.39 21.90
N GLU A 735 -33.87 -45.52 21.58
CA GLU A 735 -32.45 -45.61 21.50
C GLU A 735 -32.05 -45.97 20.07
N VAL A 736 -31.17 -45.20 19.44
CA VAL A 736 -30.63 -45.44 18.11
C VAL A 736 -29.14 -45.25 18.14
N GLU A 737 -28.41 -46.21 17.64
CA GLU A 737 -26.97 -46.09 17.42
C GLU A 737 -26.61 -46.56 16.01
N THR A 738 -25.75 -45.75 15.34
CA THR A 738 -25.30 -46.06 13.97
C THR A 738 -24.13 -47.04 13.98
N THR A 739 -24.22 -48.06 14.82
CA THR A 739 -23.31 -49.22 14.82
C THR A 739 -23.57 -50.14 13.61
N GLU A 740 -22.69 -51.01 13.27
CA GLU A 740 -22.91 -52.07 12.27
C GLU A 740 -23.00 -53.44 12.97
N PRO A 741 -24.18 -54.02 13.04
CA PRO A 741 -25.50 -53.56 12.57
C PRO A 741 -26.05 -52.40 13.39
N ILE A 742 -26.99 -51.63 12.78
CA ILE A 742 -27.67 -50.51 13.47
C ILE A 742 -28.44 -51.05 14.68
N HIS A 743 -28.21 -50.45 15.84
CA HIS A 743 -29.00 -50.73 17.03
C HIS A 743 -30.15 -49.72 17.12
N LEU A 744 -31.40 -50.27 17.19
CA LEU A 744 -32.58 -49.44 17.41
C LEU A 744 -33.53 -50.15 18.38
N VAL A 745 -33.86 -49.48 19.45
CA VAL A 745 -34.84 -49.94 20.45
C VAL A 745 -35.79 -48.80 20.76
N VAL A 746 -37.08 -49.12 20.90
CA VAL A 746 -38.12 -48.22 21.41
C VAL A 746 -38.84 -48.93 22.57
N ALA A 747 -38.74 -48.38 23.74
CA ALA A 747 -39.41 -49.00 24.90
C ALA A 747 -40.93 -49.00 24.73
N LYS A 748 -41.50 -47.92 24.21
CA LYS A 748 -42.94 -47.84 23.93
C LYS A 748 -43.23 -46.92 22.74
N ALA A 749 -44.00 -47.41 21.80
CA ALA A 749 -44.57 -46.62 20.70
C ALA A 749 -46.07 -46.61 20.79
N GLU A 750 -46.67 -45.40 20.84
CA GLU A 750 -48.12 -45.23 20.98
C GLU A 750 -48.67 -44.29 19.90
N ILE A 751 -49.84 -44.59 19.36
CA ILE A 751 -50.65 -43.74 18.51
C ILE A 751 -52.04 -43.65 19.15
N ASP A 752 -52.46 -42.45 19.54
CA ASP A 752 -53.77 -42.14 20.22
C ASP A 752 -54.70 -41.44 19.25
N GLN A 753 -55.94 -41.95 19.24
CA GLN A 753 -57.05 -41.48 18.42
C GLN A 753 -56.63 -41.21 16.95
N PRO A 754 -56.22 -42.27 16.20
CA PRO A 754 -56.18 -42.14 14.77
C PRO A 754 -57.56 -41.83 14.24
N ALA A 755 -57.67 -40.96 13.17
CA ALA A 755 -59.03 -40.43 12.79
C ALA A 755 -60.02 -41.50 12.48
N GLN A 756 -61.20 -41.43 13.13
CA GLN A 756 -62.32 -42.36 13.05
C GLN A 756 -63.22 -42.17 11.81
N LYS A 757 -62.80 -41.87 10.65
CA LYS A 757 -63.65 -41.87 9.48
C LYS A 757 -63.18 -42.77 8.35
N GLN A 758 -63.45 -44.03 8.51
CA GLN A 758 -64.18 -44.89 7.58
C GLN A 758 -63.61 -45.22 6.23
N VAL A 759 -62.67 -45.10 5.74
CA VAL A 759 -62.13 -45.52 4.44
C VAL A 759 -60.80 -44.85 4.27
N ALA A 760 -60.60 -43.82 4.97
CA ALA A 760 -59.38 -43.09 5.04
C ALA A 760 -58.20 -43.86 5.73
N ALA A 761 -58.52 -44.72 6.72
CA ALA A 761 -57.46 -45.35 7.52
C ALA A 761 -56.59 -46.34 6.76
N VAL A 762 -57.12 -47.05 5.76
CA VAL A 762 -56.31 -47.92 4.89
C VAL A 762 -55.50 -47.06 3.90
N LYS A 763 -56.09 -45.98 3.42
CA LYS A 763 -55.40 -44.98 2.63
C LYS A 763 -54.35 -44.22 3.44
N GLU A 764 -54.56 -44.03 4.76
CA GLU A 764 -53.64 -43.40 5.70
C GLU A 764 -52.44 -44.27 6.02
N ILE A 765 -52.57 -45.57 6.17
CA ILE A 765 -51.46 -46.52 6.32
C ILE A 765 -50.68 -46.58 4.99
N ALA A 766 -51.39 -46.53 3.84
CA ALA A 766 -50.77 -46.38 2.54
C ALA A 766 -50.08 -45.02 2.42
N GLY A 767 -50.62 -43.97 3.07
CA GLY A 767 -50.02 -42.65 3.15
C GLY A 767 -48.72 -42.60 4.01
N ILE A 768 -48.67 -43.31 5.14
CA ILE A 768 -47.43 -43.51 5.94
C ILE A 768 -46.41 -44.27 5.13
N ALA A 769 -46.81 -45.34 4.46
CA ALA A 769 -45.93 -46.13 3.55
C ALA A 769 -45.53 -45.29 2.35
N SER A 770 -46.38 -44.42 1.81
CA SER A 770 -46.07 -43.46 0.74
C SER A 770 -45.14 -42.31 1.26
N LEU A 771 -45.33 -41.84 2.50
CA LEU A 771 -44.42 -40.91 3.14
C LEU A 771 -43.01 -41.54 3.31
N ILE A 772 -42.97 -42.75 3.81
CA ILE A 772 -41.69 -43.49 3.95
C ILE A 772 -41.10 -43.78 2.57
N SER A 773 -41.91 -44.14 1.57
CA SER A 773 -41.54 -44.39 0.19
C SER A 773 -41.11 -43.10 -0.55
N SER A 774 -41.75 -41.96 -0.33
CA SER A 774 -41.35 -40.67 -0.93
C SER A 774 -40.07 -40.14 -0.30
N LEU A 775 -39.87 -40.36 0.98
CA LEU A 775 -38.58 -40.15 1.66
C LEU A 775 -37.52 -41.15 1.17
N THR A 776 -37.89 -42.29 0.58
CA THR A 776 -37.03 -43.37 0.11
C THR A 776 -36.95 -43.50 -1.44
N GLY A 777 -37.78 -42.75 -2.20
CA GLY A 777 -37.70 -42.64 -3.66
C GLY A 777 -38.31 -43.76 -4.52
N LYS A 778 -39.23 -44.63 -3.99
CA LYS A 778 -39.85 -45.73 -4.80
C LYS A 778 -41.38 -45.89 -4.57
N ASP A 779 -42.10 -45.94 -5.69
CA ASP A 779 -43.56 -45.73 -5.82
C ASP A 779 -44.46 -47.00 -6.06
N LYS A 780 -44.16 -48.14 -5.56
CA LYS A 780 -44.94 -49.39 -5.86
C LYS A 780 -45.72 -50.04 -4.73
N THR A 781 -45.80 -49.47 -3.57
CA THR A 781 -46.35 -50.14 -2.37
C THR A 781 -47.84 -49.80 -2.03
N ALA A 782 -48.42 -48.79 -2.69
CA ALA A 782 -49.77 -48.25 -2.35
C ALA A 782 -50.93 -49.21 -2.68
N GLN A 783 -50.79 -50.11 -3.65
CA GLN A 783 -51.89 -50.96 -4.14
C GLN A 783 -52.20 -52.24 -3.35
N LYS A 784 -51.33 -52.68 -2.44
CA LYS A 784 -51.51 -53.94 -1.68
C LYS A 784 -52.20 -53.82 -0.33
N ILE A 785 -52.42 -52.62 0.18
CA ILE A 785 -52.92 -52.38 1.57
C ILE A 785 -54.46 -52.26 1.63
N GLU A 786 -55.13 -52.21 0.49
CA GLU A 786 -56.61 -52.00 0.42
C GLU A 786 -57.46 -53.16 1.04
N LYS A 787 -56.81 -54.29 1.38
CA LYS A 787 -57.50 -55.49 1.80
C LYS A 787 -57.71 -55.69 3.33
N TYR A 788 -57.26 -54.77 4.17
CA TYR A 788 -57.25 -54.94 5.63
C TYR A 788 -58.01 -53.78 6.39
N SER A 789 -59.21 -53.42 5.99
CA SER A 789 -59.94 -52.26 6.47
C SER A 789 -60.89 -52.52 7.68
N GLU A 790 -60.73 -53.56 8.46
CA GLU A 790 -61.59 -53.84 9.56
C GLU A 790 -61.01 -53.41 10.92
N LYS A 791 -61.54 -52.35 11.52
CA LYS A 791 -61.38 -51.82 12.90
C LYS A 791 -59.89 -51.49 13.29
N ILE A 792 -59.46 -50.30 12.99
CA ILE A 792 -58.30 -49.69 13.66
C ILE A 792 -58.71 -49.36 15.08
N PRO A 793 -57.99 -49.80 16.11
CA PRO A 793 -58.33 -49.49 17.52
C PRO A 793 -58.09 -48.02 17.83
N ASP A 794 -58.82 -47.42 18.78
CA ASP A 794 -58.64 -46.04 19.23
C ASP A 794 -57.28 -45.75 19.79
N LYS A 795 -56.49 -46.76 20.11
CA LYS A 795 -55.14 -46.68 20.57
C LYS A 795 -54.34 -47.85 20.06
N ILE A 796 -53.15 -47.55 19.42
CA ILE A 796 -52.19 -48.57 19.03
C ILE A 796 -50.99 -48.41 19.96
N THR A 797 -50.59 -49.50 20.63
CA THR A 797 -49.42 -49.52 21.51
C THR A 797 -48.52 -50.67 21.08
N LEU A 798 -47.25 -50.42 20.93
CA LEU A 798 -46.18 -51.42 20.71
C LEU A 798 -45.15 -51.27 21.80
N GLU A 799 -44.76 -52.36 22.45
CA GLU A 799 -43.75 -52.34 23.53
C GLU A 799 -42.51 -53.10 23.10
N ASN A 800 -41.34 -52.66 23.59
CA ASN A 800 -40.04 -53.28 23.31
C ASN A 800 -39.80 -53.50 21.80
N VAL A 801 -40.08 -52.49 20.98
CA VAL A 801 -39.80 -52.52 19.55
C VAL A 801 -38.31 -52.53 19.32
N ARG A 802 -37.82 -53.51 18.56
CA ARG A 802 -36.39 -53.70 18.22
C ARG A 802 -36.20 -53.88 16.73
N TYR A 803 -35.11 -53.38 16.20
CA TYR A 803 -34.68 -53.66 14.86
C TYR A 803 -33.42 -54.55 14.90
N GLU A 804 -33.57 -55.81 14.52
CA GLU A 804 -32.50 -56.79 14.57
C GLU A 804 -32.54 -57.64 13.28
N ASN A 805 -31.38 -57.87 12.69
CA ASN A 805 -31.22 -58.67 11.47
C ASN A 805 -32.13 -58.24 10.31
N GLY A 806 -32.26 -56.93 10.10
CA GLY A 806 -33.06 -56.39 9.02
C GLY A 806 -34.57 -56.39 9.25
N LYS A 807 -35.09 -56.77 10.48
CA LYS A 807 -36.49 -56.83 10.80
C LYS A 807 -36.84 -56.13 12.09
N PHE A 808 -38.02 -55.48 12.08
CA PHE A 808 -38.61 -54.95 13.29
C PHE A 808 -39.44 -56.05 13.98
N SER A 809 -39.32 -56.12 15.29
CA SER A 809 -40.11 -56.95 16.16
C SER A 809 -40.63 -56.15 17.35
N ALA A 810 -41.74 -56.57 17.97
CA ALA A 810 -42.25 -55.98 19.23
C ALA A 810 -42.82 -57.11 20.11
N GLU A 811 -42.82 -56.90 21.40
CA GLU A 811 -43.27 -57.87 22.39
C GLU A 811 -44.80 -58.02 22.31
N GLY A 812 -45.30 -59.28 22.32
CA GLY A 812 -46.72 -59.59 22.29
C GLY A 812 -47.47 -59.30 20.97
N VAL A 813 -46.71 -58.97 19.87
CA VAL A 813 -47.33 -58.58 18.59
C VAL A 813 -47.29 -59.78 17.58
N SER A 814 -48.45 -60.21 17.12
CA SER A 814 -48.54 -61.23 16.06
C SER A 814 -48.36 -60.57 14.65
N ALA A 815 -47.79 -61.30 13.70
CA ALA A 815 -47.57 -60.84 12.31
C ALA A 815 -48.90 -60.47 11.59
N ALA A 816 -50.01 -60.99 12.00
CA ALA A 816 -51.36 -60.71 11.46
C ALA A 816 -52.07 -59.50 12.10
N SER A 817 -51.52 -58.96 13.19
CA SER A 817 -52.06 -57.75 13.84
C SER A 817 -51.67 -56.48 13.05
N VAL A 818 -52.43 -55.39 13.24
CA VAL A 818 -52.13 -54.08 12.66
C VAL A 818 -50.71 -53.62 13.04
N GLY A 819 -50.26 -53.90 14.28
CA GLY A 819 -48.90 -53.66 14.74
C GLY A 819 -47.88 -54.47 14.02
N GLY A 820 -48.14 -55.80 13.78
CA GLY A 820 -47.19 -56.65 13.02
C GLY A 820 -47.06 -56.27 11.54
N ILE A 821 -48.16 -55.88 10.89
CA ILE A 821 -48.14 -55.38 9.52
C ILE A 821 -47.32 -54.12 9.43
N LEU A 822 -47.49 -53.18 10.38
CA LEU A 822 -46.71 -51.97 10.46
C LEU A 822 -45.19 -52.24 10.62
N LEU A 823 -44.83 -53.12 11.53
CA LEU A 823 -43.46 -53.52 11.78
C LEU A 823 -42.80 -54.20 10.56
N ASN A 824 -43.55 -55.07 9.84
CA ASN A 824 -43.09 -55.68 8.62
C ASN A 824 -42.80 -54.65 7.52
N LYS A 825 -43.69 -53.63 7.36
CA LYS A 825 -43.50 -52.60 6.35
C LYS A 825 -42.32 -51.66 6.70
N LEU A 826 -42.13 -51.34 7.94
CA LEU A 826 -40.97 -50.61 8.43
C LEU A 826 -39.68 -51.42 8.16
N SER A 827 -39.71 -52.75 8.37
CA SER A 827 -38.56 -53.63 8.06
C SER A 827 -38.20 -53.62 6.60
N GLU A 828 -39.20 -53.73 5.69
CA GLU A 828 -38.97 -53.67 4.24
C GLU A 828 -38.33 -52.31 3.85
N ALA A 829 -38.86 -51.19 4.32
CA ALA A 829 -38.37 -49.84 4.04
C ALA A 829 -36.92 -49.60 4.54
N MET A 830 -36.58 -50.07 5.73
CA MET A 830 -35.25 -49.94 6.31
C MET A 830 -34.24 -50.85 5.60
N SER A 831 -34.62 -52.08 5.27
CA SER A 831 -33.77 -53.07 4.56
C SER A 831 -33.39 -52.56 3.16
N GLU A 832 -34.31 -51.89 2.47
CA GLU A 832 -34.09 -51.34 1.13
C GLU A 832 -33.12 -50.16 1.18
N LYS A 833 -33.14 -49.33 2.25
CA LYS A 833 -32.21 -48.20 2.43
C LYS A 833 -30.80 -48.62 2.85
N LEU A 834 -30.68 -49.64 3.67
CA LEU A 834 -29.42 -50.09 4.22
C LEU A 834 -28.73 -51.14 3.34
N GLY A 835 -29.48 -51.86 2.49
CA GLY A 835 -28.94 -52.85 1.54
C GLY A 835 -28.42 -52.30 0.24
N GLY A 836 -28.59 -51.01 -0.05
CA GLY A 836 -28.16 -50.36 -1.29
C GLY A 836 -26.68 -49.93 -1.35
N SER A 837 -25.88 -50.21 -0.32
CA SER A 837 -24.47 -49.78 -0.30
C SER A 837 -23.43 -50.94 -0.52
N SER A 838 -23.90 -52.18 -0.82
CA SER A 838 -22.97 -53.34 -0.92
C SER A 838 -22.97 -54.08 -2.27
N SER A 839 -23.27 -53.42 -3.41
CA SER A 839 -23.04 -54.07 -4.71
C SER A 839 -22.73 -53.07 -5.82
N ALA A 840 -21.51 -52.53 -5.77
CA ALA A 840 -20.86 -51.96 -6.95
C ALA A 840 -19.35 -52.25 -6.89
N THR A 841 -19.01 -53.57 -6.96
CA THR A 841 -17.68 -54.01 -7.37
C THR A 841 -17.79 -55.15 -8.33
N SER A 842 -17.12 -55.03 -9.45
CA SER A 842 -16.78 -55.99 -10.50
C SER A 842 -17.87 -56.22 -11.54
N THR A 843 -17.59 -55.81 -12.78
CA THR A 843 -16.84 -56.61 -13.79
C THR A 843 -16.66 -55.78 -15.08
N THR A 844 -15.42 -55.63 -15.42
CA THR A 844 -14.75 -55.95 -16.70
C THR A 844 -15.48 -55.70 -18.03
N LYS A 845 -15.06 -54.81 -18.84
CA LYS A 845 -14.17 -55.01 -19.99
C LYS A 845 -13.79 -53.71 -20.61
#